data_b2e84bfb287d932fe4153170fd4fca24
#
_entry.id   b2e84bfb287d932fe4153170fd4fca24
#
_cell.length_a   1.000
_cell.length_b   1.000
_cell.length_c   1.000
_cell.angle_alpha   90.00
_cell.angle_beta   90.00
_cell.angle_gamma   90.00
#
_symmetry.space_group_name_H-M   'P 1'
#
loop_
_entity.id
_entity.type
_entity.pdbx_description
1 polymer ?
#
loop_
_entity_poly.entity_id
_entity_poly.type
_entity_poly.pdbx_seq_one_letter_code
_entity_poly.pdbx_strand_id
1 'polypeptide(L)'
;MSGKLLTTSVLCALLTGANMISGGVNAESVYELTPVIVTATKTAESAEKVPASVSVVTAKEIAAHNYSSTAQALGQLPGVYLSPVGDGGISMRGFGSTDILVMVDGQPVNNGWNGAVDWSMIPIQNIERIEVVRGAASSLYGGRAVGGVIQIITKKAKDEGLHGDVLLSTGSNSTTKQSYDAKFKKDKWDVDIGYEKRKTDGWRGYFIEEKTGKTEIGDPKIEYDADTSARNRYIVGGRGRKAFDTETYHIKTAYNFDEDKSLTYSYFHTNYTYTYNDPFSFIKDANGNEVFYGSVKLPNGKGFDIYPGDFLGYVGKKEWAVHNLAYDDKKNQFHARIGVTDIKKDGYSSTGGPEETISAGDLQKWNGQGSLSFYPSKTKDFDMHKAWDIGKHTLLAGMAYRSESFDQTRYTLDQWRNLDTGKRAFELHGGKDESWSGYLQDKWQATDRLAVYAGIRFDRYKKYDGYGAYLKTGVNRTYEDGTYTEWSPKLSLEYALPNDTTIFASYGHSFTPPILYQVYRDEGAEIKNINGQLTVDKRGALSNPDLKPETTDTYEIGVKKKWGDKTSASMTFYRAETKDAVRYFATYSPTILNGISYKKGFTQYRNFGEASKKGIEIEAKHKFNDAWSSYVNYAWESEDIDGAHNYDLPKHLLHFGVEYQRNKWDILADAQYVSARQSPDVDTGKYHSEDAFFITNLAFNYNVTPEAKLQFTVYNLFDKTFYATEAASERTYTVSLQYSF
;
A
#
# COMPACT_ATOMS: atom_id res chain seq x y z
N MET A 1 35.43 -0.47 -5.94
CA MET A 1 35.80 0.06 -7.27
C MET A 1 35.55 -0.89 -8.45
N SER A 2 35.13 -2.14 -8.25
CA SER A 2 34.92 -3.13 -9.33
C SER A 2 33.51 -3.20 -9.93
N GLY A 3 32.49 -2.60 -9.30
CA GLY A 3 31.11 -2.65 -9.80
C GLY A 3 30.73 -1.57 -10.82
N LYS A 4 31.45 -0.48 -10.88
CA LYS A 4 31.14 0.61 -11.84
C LYS A 4 31.66 0.37 -13.28
N LEU A 5 32.62 -0.53 -13.45
CA LEU A 5 33.18 -0.83 -14.78
C LEU A 5 32.36 -1.87 -15.57
N LEU A 6 31.59 -2.75 -14.91
CA LEU A 6 30.77 -3.75 -15.61
C LEU A 6 29.52 -3.13 -16.24
N THR A 7 28.89 -2.17 -15.59
CA THR A 7 27.66 -1.51 -16.12
C THR A 7 27.93 -0.65 -17.34
N THR A 8 29.09 0.01 -17.39
CA THR A 8 29.47 0.85 -18.56
C THR A 8 29.87 0.01 -19.77
N SER A 9 30.48 -1.16 -19.57
CA SER A 9 30.93 -2.04 -20.65
C SER A 9 29.80 -2.80 -21.33
N VAL A 10 28.73 -3.14 -20.60
CA VAL A 10 27.54 -3.79 -21.18
C VAL A 10 26.71 -2.80 -22.02
N LEU A 11 26.66 -1.53 -21.60
CA LEU A 11 25.96 -0.48 -22.36
C LEU A 11 26.63 -0.20 -23.72
N CYS A 12 27.95 -0.26 -23.79
CA CYS A 12 28.70 -0.07 -25.05
C CYS A 12 28.61 -1.27 -26.00
N ALA A 13 28.51 -2.50 -25.49
CA ALA A 13 28.46 -3.70 -26.32
C ALA A 13 27.10 -3.91 -27.03
N LEU A 14 26.01 -3.43 -26.44
CA LEU A 14 24.64 -3.50 -27.03
C LEU A 14 24.40 -2.45 -28.11
N LEU A 15 25.17 -1.35 -28.13
CA LEU A 15 25.01 -0.27 -29.13
C LEU A 15 25.71 -0.57 -30.46
N THR A 16 26.59 -1.58 -30.56
CA THR A 16 27.38 -1.88 -31.75
C THR A 16 26.83 -2.99 -32.67
N GLY A 17 25.73 -3.65 -32.25
CA GLY A 17 25.16 -4.81 -32.95
C GLY A 17 23.92 -4.57 -33.83
N ALA A 18 23.41 -3.36 -33.95
CA ALA A 18 22.14 -3.10 -34.63
C ALA A 18 22.30 -2.83 -36.13
N ASN A 19 22.17 -3.86 -36.92
CA ASN A 19 21.88 -3.70 -38.37
C ASN A 19 20.39 -3.47 -38.60
N MET A 20 20.06 -2.43 -39.34
CA MET A 20 18.71 -1.94 -39.63
C MET A 20 17.84 -2.98 -40.33
N ILE A 21 16.69 -3.29 -39.75
CA ILE A 21 15.52 -3.83 -40.46
C ILE A 21 14.38 -2.83 -40.28
N SER A 22 13.94 -2.22 -41.35
CA SER A 22 12.83 -1.27 -41.37
C SER A 22 11.49 -2.02 -41.47
N GLY A 23 10.88 -2.29 -40.34
CA GLY A 23 9.48 -2.69 -40.25
C GLY A 23 8.70 -1.56 -39.59
N GLY A 24 7.69 -1.01 -40.26
CA GLY A 24 6.79 -0.02 -39.65
C GLY A 24 5.94 -0.69 -38.57
N VAL A 25 6.20 -0.38 -37.30
CA VAL A 25 5.36 -0.78 -36.20
C VAL A 25 4.21 0.22 -36.13
N ASN A 26 2.97 -0.25 -36.30
CA ASN A 26 1.78 0.53 -35.92
C ASN A 26 1.75 0.65 -34.41
N ALA A 27 1.97 1.85 -33.89
CA ALA A 27 1.90 2.13 -32.49
C ALA A 27 0.44 2.02 -32.02
N GLU A 28 0.13 1.05 -31.18
CA GLU A 28 -1.15 0.95 -30.47
C GLU A 28 -1.20 1.96 -29.32
N SER A 29 -2.36 2.61 -29.09
CA SER A 29 -2.58 3.51 -27.97
C SER A 29 -2.23 2.84 -26.63
N VAL A 30 -1.61 3.59 -25.71
CA VAL A 30 -1.28 3.12 -24.36
C VAL A 30 -2.55 2.85 -23.54
N TYR A 31 -3.59 3.63 -23.78
CA TYR A 31 -4.85 3.50 -23.02
C TYR A 31 -5.82 2.56 -23.71
N GLU A 32 -6.23 1.52 -22.98
CA GLU A 32 -7.32 0.64 -23.39
C GLU A 32 -8.66 1.29 -22.99
N LEU A 33 -9.54 1.48 -23.97
CA LEU A 33 -10.83 2.13 -23.74
C LEU A 33 -11.92 1.17 -23.20
N THR A 34 -11.75 -0.14 -23.42
CA THR A 34 -12.73 -1.18 -23.04
C THR A 34 -12.06 -2.38 -22.39
N PRO A 35 -11.42 -2.23 -21.22
CA PRO A 35 -10.79 -3.38 -20.59
C PRO A 35 -11.81 -4.40 -20.11
N VAL A 36 -11.45 -5.68 -20.22
CA VAL A 36 -12.20 -6.79 -19.61
C VAL A 36 -11.70 -6.98 -18.19
N ILE A 37 -12.62 -7.08 -17.24
CA ILE A 37 -12.33 -7.29 -15.82
C ILE A 37 -13.04 -8.54 -15.30
N VAL A 38 -12.49 -9.15 -14.27
CA VAL A 38 -13.06 -10.30 -13.56
C VAL A 38 -13.42 -9.93 -12.11
N THR A 39 -12.68 -9.02 -11.52
CA THR A 39 -12.76 -8.71 -10.08
C THR A 39 -14.15 -8.24 -9.63
N ALA A 40 -14.89 -7.52 -10.44
CA ALA A 40 -16.16 -6.95 -10.00
C ALA A 40 -17.29 -7.99 -9.83
N THR A 41 -17.26 -9.08 -10.59
CA THR A 41 -18.36 -10.06 -10.70
C THR A 41 -17.92 -11.51 -10.53
N LYS A 42 -16.62 -11.77 -10.41
CA LYS A 42 -15.98 -13.11 -10.50
C LYS A 42 -16.23 -13.83 -11.84
N THR A 43 -16.76 -13.12 -12.83
CA THR A 43 -16.93 -13.55 -14.21
C THR A 43 -16.32 -12.51 -15.14
N ALA A 44 -15.84 -12.92 -16.33
CA ALA A 44 -15.21 -12.00 -17.27
C ALA A 44 -16.27 -11.07 -17.90
N GLU A 45 -16.17 -9.77 -17.65
CA GLU A 45 -17.08 -8.76 -18.20
C GLU A 45 -16.33 -7.53 -18.68
N SER A 46 -16.92 -6.78 -19.61
CA SER A 46 -16.40 -5.45 -19.97
C SER A 46 -16.59 -4.48 -18.81
N ALA A 47 -15.57 -3.67 -18.48
CA ALA A 47 -15.63 -2.66 -17.44
C ALA A 47 -16.82 -1.68 -17.59
N GLU A 48 -17.29 -1.47 -18.82
CA GLU A 48 -18.42 -0.61 -19.13
C GLU A 48 -19.76 -1.21 -18.67
N LYS A 49 -19.89 -2.55 -18.67
CA LYS A 49 -21.11 -3.31 -18.35
C LYS A 49 -21.16 -3.78 -16.89
N VAL A 50 -20.27 -3.34 -16.05
CA VAL A 50 -20.28 -3.71 -14.63
C VAL A 50 -20.94 -2.60 -13.83
N PRO A 51 -21.95 -2.89 -12.97
CA PRO A 51 -22.63 -1.88 -12.17
C PRO A 51 -21.81 -1.48 -10.92
N ALA A 52 -20.60 -1.00 -11.14
CA ALA A 52 -19.66 -0.53 -10.12
C ALA A 52 -18.68 0.48 -10.71
N SER A 53 -18.05 1.26 -9.87
CA SER A 53 -16.91 2.11 -10.25
C SER A 53 -15.67 1.24 -10.36
N VAL A 54 -15.15 1.08 -11.57
CA VAL A 54 -13.97 0.22 -11.88
C VAL A 54 -12.95 0.97 -12.70
N SER A 55 -11.67 0.68 -12.44
CA SER A 55 -10.53 1.16 -13.25
C SER A 55 -9.56 0.01 -13.49
N VAL A 56 -8.85 0.07 -14.62
CA VAL A 56 -7.81 -0.89 -14.96
C VAL A 56 -6.55 -0.12 -15.32
N VAL A 57 -5.40 -0.57 -14.77
CA VAL A 57 -4.07 -0.12 -15.19
C VAL A 57 -3.39 -1.29 -15.87
N THR A 58 -3.00 -1.11 -17.12
CA THR A 58 -2.38 -2.16 -17.95
C THR A 58 -0.86 -2.17 -17.84
N ALA A 59 -0.21 -3.29 -18.19
CA ALA A 59 1.25 -3.38 -18.31
C ALA A 59 1.81 -2.30 -19.27
N LYS A 60 1.06 -1.95 -20.29
CA LYS A 60 1.42 -0.94 -21.28
C LYS A 60 1.43 0.46 -20.66
N GLU A 61 0.40 0.82 -19.87
CA GLU A 61 0.36 2.07 -19.09
C GLU A 61 1.51 2.12 -18.08
N ILE A 62 1.76 1.02 -17.35
CA ILE A 62 2.88 0.91 -16.40
C ILE A 62 4.22 1.19 -17.07
N ALA A 63 4.44 0.59 -18.25
CA ALA A 63 5.68 0.73 -19.01
C ALA A 63 5.84 2.11 -19.67
N ALA A 64 4.75 2.74 -20.12
CA ALA A 64 4.78 4.07 -20.74
C ALA A 64 5.13 5.17 -19.74
N HIS A 65 4.52 5.11 -18.56
CA HIS A 65 4.81 6.03 -17.46
C HIS A 65 6.12 5.73 -16.73
N ASN A 66 6.72 4.54 -16.94
CA ASN A 66 7.90 4.07 -16.22
C ASN A 66 7.75 4.17 -14.70
N TYR A 67 6.58 3.75 -14.19
CA TYR A 67 6.30 3.79 -12.75
C TYR A 67 7.35 3.01 -11.95
N SER A 68 7.80 3.59 -10.86
CA SER A 68 8.82 3.01 -10.01
C SER A 68 8.28 1.98 -9.01
N SER A 69 6.97 1.99 -8.73
CA SER A 69 6.30 1.09 -7.79
C SER A 69 4.83 0.87 -8.15
N THR A 70 4.26 -0.22 -7.66
CA THR A 70 2.85 -0.56 -7.83
C THR A 70 1.93 0.50 -7.19
N ALA A 71 2.32 1.08 -6.05
CA ALA A 71 1.59 2.17 -5.42
C ALA A 71 1.49 3.40 -6.31
N GLN A 72 2.58 3.76 -7.01
CA GLN A 72 2.59 4.91 -7.92
C GLN A 72 1.61 4.72 -9.09
N ALA A 73 1.51 3.51 -9.64
CA ALA A 73 0.54 3.20 -10.68
C ALA A 73 -0.91 3.33 -10.21
N LEU A 74 -1.20 2.98 -8.96
CA LEU A 74 -2.53 3.11 -8.36
C LEU A 74 -2.89 4.56 -8.01
N GLY A 75 -1.91 5.36 -7.58
CA GLY A 75 -2.12 6.74 -7.16
C GLY A 75 -2.63 7.68 -8.27
N GLN A 76 -2.67 7.23 -9.53
CA GLN A 76 -3.22 7.98 -10.65
C GLN A 76 -4.75 7.84 -10.77
N LEU A 77 -5.34 6.84 -10.11
CA LEU A 77 -6.75 6.51 -10.26
C LEU A 77 -7.66 7.45 -9.45
N PRO A 78 -8.89 7.73 -9.94
CA PRO A 78 -9.82 8.59 -9.21
C PRO A 78 -10.18 7.98 -7.85
N GLY A 79 -10.26 8.81 -6.79
CA GLY A 79 -10.57 8.38 -5.43
C GLY A 79 -9.49 7.53 -4.77
N VAL A 80 -8.30 7.42 -5.35
CA VAL A 80 -7.13 6.76 -4.75
C VAL A 80 -6.10 7.81 -4.36
N TYR A 81 -5.87 7.97 -3.08
CA TYR A 81 -4.80 8.81 -2.55
C TYR A 81 -3.57 7.97 -2.21
N LEU A 82 -2.46 8.31 -2.80
CA LEU A 82 -1.14 7.77 -2.47
C LEU A 82 -0.40 8.78 -1.58
N SER A 83 0.00 8.36 -0.39
CA SER A 83 0.90 9.17 0.43
C SER A 83 2.24 9.36 -0.29
N PRO A 84 2.69 10.60 -0.52
CA PRO A 84 3.92 10.88 -1.24
C PRO A 84 5.18 10.60 -0.41
N VAL A 85 5.03 10.13 0.82
CA VAL A 85 6.11 9.87 1.77
C VAL A 85 6.01 8.46 2.35
N GLY A 86 7.10 7.99 2.92
CA GLY A 86 7.18 6.64 3.49
C GLY A 86 7.17 5.54 2.42
N ASP A 87 6.53 4.42 2.73
CA ASP A 87 6.45 3.24 1.86
C ASP A 87 5.21 3.27 0.94
N GLY A 88 4.57 4.45 0.75
CA GLY A 88 3.46 4.66 -0.17
C GLY A 88 2.13 4.11 0.34
N GLY A 89 1.65 4.56 1.51
CA GLY A 89 0.32 4.21 2.01
C GLY A 89 -0.78 4.62 1.01
N ILE A 90 -1.70 3.71 0.70
CA ILE A 90 -2.84 3.96 -0.18
C ILE A 90 -4.11 4.03 0.66
N SER A 91 -4.94 5.03 0.38
CA SER A 91 -6.35 5.05 0.75
C SER A 91 -7.23 5.16 -0.50
N MET A 92 -8.43 4.64 -0.42
CA MET A 92 -9.41 4.66 -1.51
C MET A 92 -10.76 5.12 -0.96
N ARG A 93 -11.26 6.26 -1.45
CA ARG A 93 -12.49 6.92 -0.92
C ARG A 93 -12.41 7.18 0.59
N GLY A 94 -11.24 7.50 1.11
CA GLY A 94 -10.99 7.67 2.53
C GLY A 94 -10.93 6.37 3.35
N PHE A 95 -11.10 5.20 2.75
CA PHE A 95 -10.85 3.91 3.40
C PHE A 95 -9.36 3.59 3.38
N GLY A 96 -8.82 3.18 4.52
CA GLY A 96 -7.42 2.78 4.67
C GLY A 96 -7.16 1.33 4.27
N SER A 97 -5.93 0.88 4.45
CA SER A 97 -5.49 -0.46 4.05
C SER A 97 -6.23 -1.60 4.76
N THR A 98 -6.80 -1.37 5.94
CA THR A 98 -7.61 -2.36 6.67
C THR A 98 -8.96 -2.66 6.00
N ASP A 99 -9.45 -1.72 5.20
CA ASP A 99 -10.76 -1.74 4.57
C ASP A 99 -10.70 -1.98 3.06
N ILE A 100 -9.48 -2.18 2.53
CA ILE A 100 -9.23 -2.47 1.12
C ILE A 100 -8.60 -3.86 1.01
N LEU A 101 -9.28 -4.76 0.32
CA LEU A 101 -8.71 -6.08 0.04
C LEU A 101 -7.78 -6.01 -1.16
N VAL A 102 -6.52 -6.37 -0.96
CA VAL A 102 -5.51 -6.42 -2.03
C VAL A 102 -5.12 -7.87 -2.29
N MET A 103 -5.14 -8.26 -3.56
CA MET A 103 -4.83 -9.62 -3.97
C MET A 103 -3.81 -9.63 -5.11
N VAL A 104 -2.95 -10.65 -5.12
CA VAL A 104 -2.08 -10.98 -6.26
C VAL A 104 -2.49 -12.35 -6.78
N ASP A 105 -2.87 -12.43 -8.05
CA ASP A 105 -3.45 -13.62 -8.69
C ASP A 105 -4.57 -14.29 -7.85
N GLY A 106 -5.40 -13.46 -7.19
CA GLY A 106 -6.49 -13.89 -6.30
C GLY A 106 -6.08 -14.16 -4.85
N GLN A 107 -4.79 -14.30 -4.53
CA GLN A 107 -4.33 -14.53 -3.16
C GLN A 107 -4.26 -13.19 -2.39
N PRO A 108 -4.94 -13.06 -1.23
CA PRO A 108 -4.84 -11.90 -0.35
C PRO A 108 -3.40 -11.66 0.12
N VAL A 109 -2.97 -10.39 0.06
CA VAL A 109 -1.63 -9.96 0.43
C VAL A 109 -1.62 -8.92 1.55
N ASN A 110 -2.78 -8.56 2.08
CA ASN A 110 -2.86 -7.81 3.33
C ASN A 110 -2.19 -8.63 4.44
N ASN A 111 -1.32 -8.03 5.24
CA ASN A 111 -0.70 -8.76 6.34
C ASN A 111 -1.71 -9.09 7.45
N GLY A 112 -1.54 -10.23 8.10
CA GLY A 112 -2.47 -10.72 9.12
C GLY A 112 -2.41 -9.97 10.46
N TRP A 113 -1.39 -9.12 10.69
CA TRP A 113 -1.28 -8.45 11.97
C TRP A 113 -1.95 -7.06 12.02
N ASN A 114 -1.83 -6.22 11.00
CA ASN A 114 -2.43 -4.88 10.95
C ASN A 114 -3.23 -4.59 9.66
N GLY A 115 -3.38 -5.57 8.78
CA GLY A 115 -4.14 -5.42 7.53
C GLY A 115 -3.46 -4.58 6.45
N ALA A 116 -2.27 -4.04 6.69
CA ALA A 116 -1.57 -3.22 5.71
C ALA A 116 -0.99 -4.04 4.56
N VAL A 117 -0.76 -3.38 3.44
CA VAL A 117 -0.03 -3.92 2.29
C VAL A 117 1.27 -3.16 2.14
N ASP A 118 2.37 -3.87 2.02
CA ASP A 118 3.66 -3.28 1.69
C ASP A 118 3.85 -3.25 0.18
N TRP A 119 3.55 -2.10 -0.41
CA TRP A 119 3.58 -1.91 -1.86
C TRP A 119 4.98 -2.02 -2.46
N SER A 120 6.02 -1.79 -1.65
CA SER A 120 7.42 -1.93 -2.09
C SER A 120 7.83 -3.38 -2.34
N MET A 121 7.05 -4.33 -1.81
CA MET A 121 7.30 -5.77 -1.94
C MET A 121 6.59 -6.42 -3.13
N ILE A 122 5.75 -5.68 -3.87
CA ILE A 122 5.04 -6.17 -5.06
C ILE A 122 5.82 -5.74 -6.31
N PRO A 123 6.40 -6.69 -7.09
CA PRO A 123 7.24 -6.36 -8.25
C PRO A 123 6.41 -5.80 -9.40
N ILE A 124 6.58 -4.51 -9.70
CA ILE A 124 5.80 -3.82 -10.73
C ILE A 124 6.04 -4.36 -12.14
N GLN A 125 7.24 -4.87 -12.44
CA GLN A 125 7.59 -5.36 -13.78
C GLN A 125 6.89 -6.68 -14.13
N ASN A 126 6.46 -7.45 -13.12
CA ASN A 126 5.72 -8.70 -13.32
C ASN A 126 4.19 -8.50 -13.45
N ILE A 127 3.71 -7.26 -13.45
CA ILE A 127 2.27 -6.98 -13.51
C ILE A 127 1.80 -6.98 -14.96
N GLU A 128 0.78 -7.79 -15.26
CA GLU A 128 0.02 -7.76 -16.52
C GLU A 128 -1.03 -6.64 -16.52
N ARG A 129 -1.79 -6.54 -15.41
CA ARG A 129 -2.75 -5.47 -15.16
C ARG A 129 -3.15 -5.40 -13.69
N ILE A 130 -3.65 -4.26 -13.29
CA ILE A 130 -4.27 -4.03 -11.98
C ILE A 130 -5.73 -3.69 -12.22
N GLU A 131 -6.64 -4.46 -11.62
CA GLU A 131 -8.08 -4.19 -11.62
C GLU A 131 -8.46 -3.58 -10.27
N VAL A 132 -9.11 -2.43 -10.27
CA VAL A 132 -9.57 -1.74 -9.07
C VAL A 132 -11.09 -1.61 -9.11
N VAL A 133 -11.75 -2.21 -8.13
CA VAL A 133 -13.19 -2.09 -7.91
C VAL A 133 -13.39 -1.29 -6.65
N ARG A 134 -14.05 -0.15 -6.75
CA ARG A 134 -14.33 0.74 -5.63
C ARG A 134 -15.71 0.46 -5.04
N GLY A 135 -15.88 0.69 -3.73
CA GLY A 135 -17.12 0.49 -3.00
C GLY A 135 -17.32 -0.93 -2.49
N ALA A 136 -18.54 -1.21 -2.02
CA ALA A 136 -18.88 -2.45 -1.33
C ALA A 136 -18.67 -3.71 -2.20
N ALA A 137 -17.74 -4.57 -1.79
CA ALA A 137 -17.44 -5.83 -2.46
C ALA A 137 -17.46 -7.06 -1.53
N SER A 138 -17.88 -6.88 -0.26
CA SER A 138 -17.92 -7.99 0.71
C SER A 138 -18.86 -9.13 0.32
N SER A 139 -19.89 -8.87 -0.51
CA SER A 139 -20.78 -9.93 -1.01
C SER A 139 -20.08 -11.04 -1.81
N LEU A 140 -18.91 -10.77 -2.38
CA LEU A 140 -18.10 -11.75 -3.12
C LEU A 140 -16.77 -12.06 -2.42
N TYR A 141 -16.20 -11.10 -1.72
CA TYR A 141 -14.82 -11.17 -1.20
C TYR A 141 -14.72 -11.23 0.33
N GLY A 142 -15.87 -11.00 1.05
CA GLY A 142 -15.91 -11.04 2.50
C GLY A 142 -15.26 -9.81 3.17
N GLY A 143 -14.78 -9.99 4.37
CA GLY A 143 -14.21 -8.91 5.16
C GLY A 143 -13.05 -8.18 4.50
N ARG A 144 -12.84 -6.91 4.86
CA ARG A 144 -11.86 -5.95 4.32
C ARG A 144 -12.18 -5.40 2.92
N ALA A 145 -13.22 -5.88 2.24
CA ALA A 145 -13.64 -5.39 0.92
C ALA A 145 -14.70 -4.27 1.04
N VAL A 146 -14.47 -3.30 1.93
CA VAL A 146 -15.39 -2.19 2.25
C VAL A 146 -15.15 -1.01 1.32
N GLY A 147 -13.92 -0.48 1.28
CA GLY A 147 -13.50 0.56 0.34
C GLY A 147 -13.38 0.04 -1.07
N GLY A 148 -13.14 -1.26 -1.23
CA GLY A 148 -13.06 -1.95 -2.51
C GLY A 148 -12.06 -3.09 -2.53
N VAL A 149 -11.75 -3.52 -3.76
CA VAL A 149 -10.80 -4.61 -4.05
C VAL A 149 -9.80 -4.15 -5.08
N ILE A 150 -8.52 -4.41 -4.83
CA ILE A 150 -7.42 -4.23 -5.77
C ILE A 150 -6.89 -5.62 -6.14
N GLN A 151 -7.08 -6.01 -7.39
CA GLN A 151 -6.59 -7.28 -7.91
C GLN A 151 -5.40 -7.03 -8.84
N ILE A 152 -4.24 -7.51 -8.45
CA ILE A 152 -3.02 -7.50 -9.24
C ILE A 152 -2.92 -8.84 -9.97
N ILE A 153 -2.86 -8.79 -11.28
CA ILE A 153 -2.73 -9.98 -12.13
C ILE A 153 -1.33 -9.96 -12.71
N THR A 154 -0.57 -11.04 -12.47
CA THR A 154 0.79 -11.15 -12.93
C THR A 154 0.87 -11.68 -14.36
N LYS A 155 1.95 -11.35 -15.06
CA LYS A 155 2.24 -11.79 -16.43
C LYS A 155 2.26 -13.31 -16.52
N LYS A 156 2.06 -13.81 -17.73
CA LYS A 156 2.24 -15.23 -18.11
C LYS A 156 2.78 -15.31 -19.53
N ALA A 157 3.33 -16.45 -19.90
CA ALA A 157 3.74 -16.72 -21.26
C ALA A 157 2.49 -16.74 -22.18
N LYS A 158 2.50 -15.95 -23.25
CA LYS A 158 1.40 -15.84 -24.22
C LYS A 158 1.75 -16.54 -25.52
N ASP A 159 2.96 -16.30 -26.01
CA ASP A 159 3.42 -16.72 -27.32
C ASP A 159 4.29 -17.98 -27.21
N GLU A 160 4.22 -18.86 -28.22
CA GLU A 160 5.04 -20.06 -28.30
C GLU A 160 6.54 -19.71 -28.37
N GLY A 161 7.36 -20.53 -27.73
CA GLY A 161 8.81 -20.35 -27.68
C GLY A 161 9.31 -19.67 -26.42
N LEU A 162 10.55 -19.21 -26.48
CA LEU A 162 11.23 -18.49 -25.40
C LEU A 162 11.21 -16.99 -25.72
N HIS A 163 10.71 -16.21 -24.78
CA HIS A 163 10.69 -14.76 -24.80
C HIS A 163 11.25 -14.22 -23.49
N GLY A 164 11.76 -13.02 -23.49
CA GLY A 164 12.28 -12.44 -22.27
C GLY A 164 12.30 -10.91 -22.30
N ASP A 165 12.37 -10.35 -21.09
CA ASP A 165 12.48 -8.93 -20.85
C ASP A 165 13.66 -8.65 -19.93
N VAL A 166 14.48 -7.66 -20.26
CA VAL A 166 15.55 -7.13 -19.42
C VAL A 166 15.30 -5.64 -19.22
N LEU A 167 15.26 -5.17 -17.98
CA LEU A 167 15.21 -3.75 -17.62
C LEU A 167 16.41 -3.40 -16.76
N LEU A 168 17.18 -2.42 -17.17
CA LEU A 168 18.26 -1.81 -16.41
C LEU A 168 17.95 -0.33 -16.21
N SER A 169 17.98 0.14 -14.99
CA SER A 169 17.62 1.52 -14.66
C SER A 169 18.58 2.12 -13.63
N THR A 170 18.85 3.42 -13.80
CA THR A 170 19.62 4.21 -12.84
C THR A 170 18.97 5.60 -12.68
N GLY A 171 19.12 6.22 -11.54
CA GLY A 171 18.48 7.51 -11.28
C GLY A 171 19.02 8.25 -10.07
N SER A 172 18.32 9.31 -9.70
CA SER A 172 18.61 10.13 -8.53
C SER A 172 18.72 9.29 -7.25
N ASN A 173 19.43 9.81 -6.25
CA ASN A 173 19.65 9.15 -4.96
C ASN A 173 20.33 7.78 -5.10
N SER A 174 21.28 7.64 -6.04
CA SER A 174 21.94 6.36 -6.36
C SER A 174 20.96 5.20 -6.64
N THR A 175 19.75 5.53 -7.09
CA THR A 175 18.74 4.51 -7.38
C THR A 175 19.18 3.64 -8.54
N THR A 176 19.13 2.34 -8.36
CA THR A 176 19.35 1.35 -9.41
C THR A 176 18.21 0.32 -9.39
N LYS A 177 17.79 -0.12 -10.58
CA LYS A 177 16.83 -1.21 -10.73
C LYS A 177 17.29 -2.14 -11.84
N GLN A 178 17.18 -3.43 -11.60
CA GLN A 178 17.46 -4.48 -12.57
C GLN A 178 16.29 -5.46 -12.52
N SER A 179 15.76 -5.80 -13.68
CA SER A 179 14.71 -6.82 -13.79
C SER A 179 15.04 -7.73 -14.97
N TYR A 180 14.89 -9.01 -14.75
CA TYR A 180 15.10 -10.06 -15.72
C TYR A 180 13.90 -10.99 -15.68
N ASP A 181 13.30 -11.25 -16.82
CA ASP A 181 12.10 -12.04 -16.97
C ASP A 181 12.26 -12.96 -18.17
N ALA A 182 11.95 -14.24 -17.99
CA ALA A 182 12.00 -15.24 -19.05
C ALA A 182 10.70 -16.05 -19.10
N LYS A 183 10.05 -16.03 -20.24
CA LYS A 183 8.77 -16.68 -20.51
C LYS A 183 8.97 -17.77 -21.54
N PHE A 184 8.49 -18.95 -21.24
CA PHE A 184 8.55 -20.09 -22.14
C PHE A 184 7.17 -20.72 -22.26
N LYS A 185 6.71 -20.88 -23.49
CA LYS A 185 5.49 -21.61 -23.79
C LYS A 185 5.76 -22.69 -24.82
N LYS A 186 5.34 -23.90 -24.50
CA LYS A 186 5.42 -25.03 -25.42
C LYS A 186 4.36 -26.06 -25.10
N ASP A 187 3.60 -26.48 -26.11
CA ASP A 187 2.54 -27.48 -26.00
C ASP A 187 1.52 -27.08 -24.92
N LYS A 188 1.52 -27.78 -23.80
CA LYS A 188 0.60 -27.57 -22.66
C LYS A 188 1.21 -26.75 -21.52
N TRP A 189 2.47 -26.37 -21.61
CA TRP A 189 3.19 -25.71 -20.53
C TRP A 189 3.44 -24.24 -20.84
N ASP A 190 3.07 -23.40 -19.87
CA ASP A 190 3.46 -22.00 -19.81
C ASP A 190 4.34 -21.83 -18.57
N VAL A 191 5.50 -21.20 -18.70
CA VAL A 191 6.44 -20.94 -17.60
C VAL A 191 6.92 -19.50 -17.70
N ASP A 192 6.86 -18.76 -16.59
CA ASP A 192 7.37 -17.41 -16.41
C ASP A 192 8.26 -17.42 -15.17
N ILE A 193 9.50 -16.97 -15.30
CA ILE A 193 10.48 -16.90 -14.20
C ILE A 193 11.14 -15.55 -14.26
N GLY A 194 11.23 -14.86 -13.13
CA GLY A 194 11.90 -13.57 -13.10
C GLY A 194 12.56 -13.21 -11.78
N TYR A 195 13.36 -12.17 -11.90
CA TYR A 195 14.12 -11.58 -10.81
C TYR A 195 14.09 -10.06 -10.93
N GLU A 196 13.81 -9.36 -9.83
CA GLU A 196 13.91 -7.91 -9.75
C GLU A 196 14.75 -7.51 -8.53
N LYS A 197 15.68 -6.59 -8.73
CA LYS A 197 16.43 -5.94 -7.65
C LYS A 197 16.31 -4.42 -7.80
N ARG A 198 15.99 -3.76 -6.69
CA ARG A 198 15.96 -2.30 -6.59
C ARG A 198 16.71 -1.84 -5.35
N LYS A 199 17.54 -0.82 -5.54
CA LYS A 199 18.30 -0.19 -4.46
C LYS A 199 18.22 1.33 -4.61
N THR A 200 18.17 2.05 -3.48
CA THR A 200 18.26 3.52 -3.43
C THR A 200 18.88 3.96 -2.12
N ASP A 201 19.61 5.09 -2.15
CA ASP A 201 20.06 5.77 -0.92
C ASP A 201 18.94 6.60 -0.27
N GLY A 202 17.80 6.81 -0.99
CA GLY A 202 16.66 7.58 -0.51
C GLY A 202 16.94 9.09 -0.39
N TRP A 203 16.01 9.82 0.19
CA TRP A 203 16.12 11.27 0.38
C TRP A 203 15.97 11.65 1.86
N ARG A 204 16.24 12.91 2.20
CA ARG A 204 16.14 13.49 3.55
C ARG A 204 14.70 14.00 3.77
N GLY A 205 13.77 13.13 4.14
CA GLY A 205 12.38 13.50 4.39
C GLY A 205 11.98 13.56 5.86
N TYR A 206 12.69 12.83 6.73
CA TYR A 206 12.33 12.70 8.14
C TYR A 206 13.10 13.70 9.01
N PHE A 207 12.40 14.77 9.42
CA PHE A 207 12.93 15.75 10.36
C PHE A 207 12.59 15.40 11.82
N ILE A 208 13.39 15.89 12.74
CA ILE A 208 13.24 15.73 14.18
C ILE A 208 12.69 17.01 14.77
N GLU A 209 11.64 16.88 15.56
CA GLU A 209 10.94 17.98 16.21
C GLU A 209 11.04 17.91 17.72
N GLU A 210 11.43 19.01 18.37
CA GLU A 210 11.51 19.15 19.81
C GLU A 210 10.50 20.16 20.36
N LYS A 211 9.91 19.86 21.51
CA LYS A 211 9.09 20.78 22.29
C LYS A 211 9.95 21.53 23.29
N THR A 212 9.65 22.80 23.49
CA THR A 212 10.25 23.50 24.61
C THR A 212 9.89 22.86 25.95
N GLY A 213 10.87 22.62 26.78
CA GLY A 213 10.69 22.18 28.16
C GLY A 213 9.94 23.21 29.01
N LYS A 214 9.48 22.79 30.17
CA LYS A 214 8.72 23.64 31.12
C LYS A 214 9.61 24.61 31.91
N THR A 215 10.91 24.43 31.92
CA THR A 215 11.86 25.11 32.81
C THR A 215 12.89 25.89 32.03
N GLU A 216 13.35 26.97 32.65
CA GLU A 216 14.59 27.65 32.23
C GLU A 216 15.72 26.63 32.22
N ILE A 217 16.49 26.64 31.16
CA ILE A 217 17.71 25.83 31.06
C ILE A 217 18.78 26.55 31.88
N GLY A 218 19.16 25.97 33.03
CA GLY A 218 20.06 26.62 33.96
C GLY A 218 21.46 26.87 33.45
N ASP A 219 21.96 26.05 32.53
CA ASP A 219 23.27 26.20 31.88
C ASP A 219 23.20 25.82 30.41
N PRO A 220 22.67 26.71 29.54
CA PRO A 220 22.51 26.44 28.12
C PRO A 220 23.89 26.42 27.43
N LYS A 221 24.22 25.32 26.79
CA LYS A 221 25.44 25.15 26.02
C LYS A 221 25.37 25.73 24.61
N ILE A 222 24.16 25.86 24.06
CA ILE A 222 23.92 26.17 22.66
C ILE A 222 22.71 27.09 22.56
N GLU A 223 22.84 28.16 21.78
CA GLU A 223 21.71 29.00 21.36
C GLU A 223 21.29 28.60 19.95
N TYR A 224 19.99 28.56 19.72
CA TYR A 224 19.42 28.14 18.45
C TYR A 224 18.20 29.03 18.08
N ASP A 225 18.30 29.66 16.91
CA ASP A 225 17.17 30.34 16.28
C ASP A 225 16.57 29.39 15.24
N ALA A 226 15.42 28.84 15.56
CA ALA A 226 14.86 27.72 14.82
C ALA A 226 13.52 28.02 14.22
N ASP A 227 13.29 27.49 13.02
CA ASP A 227 11.97 27.39 12.44
C ASP A 227 11.10 26.40 13.22
N THR A 228 9.81 26.73 13.34
CA THR A 228 8.83 25.85 13.94
C THR A 228 8.06 25.08 12.88
N SER A 229 7.76 23.80 13.16
CA SER A 229 6.81 23.04 12.35
C SER A 229 5.37 23.57 12.51
N ALA A 230 4.48 23.09 11.66
CA ALA A 230 3.03 23.36 11.77
C ALA A 230 2.43 22.85 13.10
N ARG A 231 3.15 21.97 13.83
CA ARG A 231 2.77 21.50 15.17
C ARG A 231 3.31 22.37 16.30
N ASN A 232 3.86 23.54 16.00
CA ASN A 232 4.52 24.42 16.96
C ASN A 232 5.66 23.74 17.74
N ARG A 233 6.46 22.93 17.04
CA ARG A 233 7.67 22.29 17.55
C ARG A 233 8.88 22.78 16.77
N TYR A 234 10.03 22.80 17.40
CA TYR A 234 11.27 23.24 16.78
C TYR A 234 11.90 22.10 15.97
N ILE A 235 12.23 22.37 14.71
CA ILE A 235 12.90 21.40 13.84
C ILE A 235 14.40 21.47 14.12
N VAL A 236 14.97 20.42 14.72
CA VAL A 236 16.35 20.41 15.20
C VAL A 236 17.34 19.70 14.27
N GLY A 237 16.83 18.92 13.33
CA GLY A 237 17.67 18.17 12.38
C GLY A 237 16.88 17.04 11.74
N GLY A 238 17.55 15.96 11.36
CA GLY A 238 16.90 14.84 10.73
C GLY A 238 17.67 13.52 10.87
N ARG A 239 16.95 12.41 10.66
CA ARG A 239 17.52 11.05 10.68
C ARG A 239 18.32 10.70 9.42
N GLY A 240 18.39 11.63 8.47
CA GLY A 240 19.09 11.46 7.22
C GLY A 240 18.23 10.78 6.15
N ARG A 241 18.89 10.01 5.28
CA ARG A 241 18.27 9.37 4.13
C ARG A 241 17.81 7.96 4.45
N LYS A 242 16.55 7.62 4.11
CA LYS A 242 16.02 6.26 4.22
C LYS A 242 16.45 5.45 3.00
N ALA A 243 17.57 4.77 3.10
CA ALA A 243 18.07 3.87 2.07
C ALA A 243 17.34 2.52 2.15
N PHE A 244 17.08 1.89 1.01
CA PHE A 244 16.53 0.53 0.97
C PHE A 244 17.08 -0.32 -0.17
N ASP A 245 17.01 -1.64 0.02
CA ASP A 245 17.33 -2.68 -0.96
C ASP A 245 16.18 -3.69 -0.99
N THR A 246 15.63 -3.95 -2.18
CA THR A 246 14.56 -4.93 -2.41
C THR A 246 15.00 -5.94 -3.43
N GLU A 247 14.77 -7.22 -3.14
CA GLU A 247 15.11 -8.35 -4.01
C GLU A 247 13.90 -9.27 -4.13
N THR A 248 13.40 -9.47 -5.35
CA THR A 248 12.21 -10.30 -5.61
C THR A 248 12.52 -11.38 -6.63
N TYR A 249 12.08 -12.59 -6.35
CA TYR A 249 12.08 -13.74 -7.26
C TYR A 249 10.64 -14.15 -7.51
N HIS A 250 10.28 -14.48 -8.75
CA HIS A 250 8.97 -15.04 -9.04
C HIS A 250 9.05 -16.20 -10.02
N ILE A 251 8.06 -17.08 -9.92
CA ILE A 251 7.79 -18.13 -10.90
C ILE A 251 6.28 -18.28 -11.05
N LYS A 252 5.81 -18.36 -12.29
CA LYS A 252 4.44 -18.72 -12.60
C LYS A 252 4.47 -19.84 -13.65
N THR A 253 3.82 -20.94 -13.36
CA THR A 253 3.74 -22.05 -14.31
C THR A 253 2.30 -22.52 -14.44
N ALA A 254 1.86 -22.77 -15.65
CA ALA A 254 0.56 -23.33 -15.93
C ALA A 254 0.67 -24.59 -16.77
N TYR A 255 -0.13 -25.59 -16.44
CA TYR A 255 -0.40 -26.74 -17.27
C TYR A 255 -1.79 -26.62 -17.87
N ASN A 256 -1.87 -26.49 -19.19
CA ASN A 256 -3.12 -26.38 -19.94
C ASN A 256 -3.55 -27.80 -20.36
N PHE A 257 -4.59 -28.33 -19.72
CA PHE A 257 -5.15 -29.65 -20.08
C PHE A 257 -5.72 -29.63 -21.49
N ASP A 258 -6.43 -28.54 -21.79
CA ASP A 258 -7.00 -28.16 -23.09
C ASP A 258 -7.13 -26.62 -23.17
N GLU A 259 -7.86 -26.08 -24.15
CA GLU A 259 -8.06 -24.63 -24.36
C GLU A 259 -8.86 -23.97 -23.24
N ASP A 260 -9.68 -24.74 -22.52
CA ASP A 260 -10.58 -24.26 -21.47
C ASP A 260 -10.07 -24.50 -20.06
N LYS A 261 -9.20 -25.52 -19.86
CA LYS A 261 -8.81 -25.98 -18.52
C LYS A 261 -7.34 -25.78 -18.27
N SER A 262 -7.01 -25.18 -17.14
CA SER A 262 -5.62 -24.99 -16.71
C SER A 262 -5.45 -25.15 -15.20
N LEU A 263 -4.26 -25.61 -14.81
CA LEU A 263 -3.78 -25.57 -13.42
C LEU A 263 -2.57 -24.65 -13.38
N THR A 264 -2.68 -23.56 -12.63
CA THR A 264 -1.63 -22.53 -12.54
C THR A 264 -1.09 -22.45 -11.13
N TYR A 265 0.22 -22.56 -11.00
CA TYR A 265 0.94 -22.23 -9.77
C TYR A 265 1.70 -20.92 -9.94
N SER A 266 1.52 -19.98 -9.00
CA SER A 266 2.31 -18.76 -8.93
C SER A 266 2.97 -18.61 -7.56
N TYR A 267 4.19 -18.14 -7.60
CA TYR A 267 5.01 -17.88 -6.42
C TYR A 267 5.81 -16.60 -6.62
N PHE A 268 5.88 -15.79 -5.59
CA PHE A 268 6.90 -14.76 -5.48
C PHE A 268 7.45 -14.68 -4.06
N HIS A 269 8.70 -14.30 -3.96
CA HIS A 269 9.42 -14.09 -2.71
C HIS A 269 10.16 -12.77 -2.77
N THR A 270 9.95 -11.92 -1.78
CA THR A 270 10.59 -10.61 -1.70
C THR A 270 11.32 -10.45 -0.37
N ASN A 271 12.58 -10.01 -0.44
CA ASN A 271 13.35 -9.49 0.67
C ASN A 271 13.43 -7.98 0.55
N TYR A 272 13.18 -7.28 1.66
CA TYR A 272 13.29 -5.85 1.77
C TYR A 272 14.08 -5.50 3.03
N THR A 273 15.09 -4.64 2.88
CA THR A 273 15.86 -4.09 3.99
C THR A 273 15.93 -2.58 3.86
N TYR A 274 15.87 -1.88 4.98
CA TYR A 274 16.07 -0.43 5.00
C TYR A 274 16.88 0.01 6.20
N THR A 275 17.53 1.16 6.05
CA THR A 275 18.27 1.84 7.11
C THR A 275 18.26 3.34 6.88
N TYR A 276 18.45 4.12 7.94
CA TYR A 276 18.65 5.54 7.85
C TYR A 276 20.15 5.86 7.90
N ASN A 277 20.63 6.68 6.97
CA ASN A 277 22.02 7.06 6.82
C ASN A 277 22.16 8.59 6.79
N ASP A 278 23.35 9.07 7.17
CA ASP A 278 23.71 10.50 7.12
C ASP A 278 22.76 11.39 7.97
N PRO A 279 22.60 11.11 9.28
CA PRO A 279 21.87 11.99 10.17
C PRO A 279 22.53 13.37 10.19
N PHE A 280 21.75 14.42 10.40
CA PHE A 280 22.21 15.79 10.39
C PHE A 280 21.54 16.62 11.48
N SER A 281 22.21 17.70 11.91
CA SER A 281 21.68 18.64 12.88
C SER A 281 21.71 20.07 12.33
N PHE A 282 20.64 20.82 12.53
CA PHE A 282 20.60 22.25 12.28
C PHE A 282 21.25 23.06 13.42
N ILE A 283 21.45 22.43 14.58
CA ILE A 283 22.06 23.03 15.74
C ILE A 283 23.58 23.05 15.54
N LYS A 284 24.20 24.19 15.74
CA LYS A 284 25.65 24.40 15.52
C LYS A 284 26.31 24.91 16.78
N ASP A 285 27.58 24.52 16.98
CA ASP A 285 28.47 25.14 17.97
C ASP A 285 29.01 26.49 17.45
N ALA A 286 29.79 27.16 18.29
CA ALA A 286 30.42 28.43 17.94
C ALA A 286 31.41 28.34 16.75
N ASN A 287 31.88 27.14 16.38
CA ASN A 287 32.75 26.87 15.24
C ASN A 287 31.95 26.43 13.99
N GLY A 288 30.64 26.35 14.06
CA GLY A 288 29.77 25.92 12.96
C GLY A 288 29.65 24.40 12.81
N ASN A 289 30.14 23.60 13.74
CA ASN A 289 30.00 22.14 13.70
C ASN A 289 28.62 21.72 14.14
N GLU A 290 28.11 20.62 13.56
CA GLU A 290 26.83 20.02 13.95
C GLU A 290 26.88 19.48 15.39
N VAL A 291 25.82 19.79 16.15
CA VAL A 291 25.66 19.36 17.54
C VAL A 291 24.50 18.38 17.66
N PHE A 292 24.76 17.24 18.30
CA PHE A 292 23.80 16.14 18.49
C PHE A 292 23.51 15.84 19.96
N TYR A 293 24.07 16.61 20.88
CA TYR A 293 23.90 16.43 22.32
C TYR A 293 24.00 17.76 23.06
N GLY A 294 23.16 17.93 24.05
CA GLY A 294 23.23 19.03 25.02
C GLY A 294 21.93 19.79 25.16
N SER A 295 21.97 20.80 26.00
CA SER A 295 20.85 21.72 26.24
C SER A 295 20.91 22.87 25.26
N VAL A 296 19.80 23.07 24.56
CA VAL A 296 19.62 24.14 23.55
C VAL A 296 18.78 25.25 24.16
N LYS A 297 19.27 26.48 24.11
CA LYS A 297 18.53 27.66 24.54
C LYS A 297 17.93 28.38 23.32
N LEU A 298 16.68 28.73 23.41
CA LEU A 298 15.98 29.53 22.43
C LEU A 298 16.05 31.02 22.76
N PRO A 299 15.89 31.94 21.77
CA PRO A 299 15.90 33.39 21.99
C PRO A 299 14.86 33.86 23.01
N ASN A 300 13.76 33.14 23.22
CA ASN A 300 12.72 33.42 24.20
C ASN A 300 13.07 32.96 25.63
N GLY A 301 14.29 32.49 25.89
CA GLY A 301 14.77 32.04 27.18
C GLY A 301 14.33 30.60 27.58
N LYS A 302 13.51 29.95 26.78
CA LYS A 302 13.13 28.53 26.93
C LYS A 302 14.13 27.65 26.19
N GLY A 303 14.00 26.35 26.34
CA GLY A 303 14.84 25.42 25.62
C GLY A 303 14.41 23.96 25.71
N PHE A 304 15.24 23.09 25.19
CA PHE A 304 15.08 21.64 25.19
C PHE A 304 16.44 20.93 25.19
N ASP A 305 16.43 19.67 25.55
CA ASP A 305 17.62 18.82 25.46
C ASP A 305 17.56 17.97 24.20
N ILE A 306 18.68 17.77 23.54
CA ILE A 306 18.86 16.86 22.43
C ILE A 306 19.85 15.75 22.80
N TYR A 307 19.57 14.56 22.28
CA TYR A 307 20.38 13.38 22.50
C TYR A 307 20.77 12.73 21.16
N PRO A 308 21.96 12.12 21.04
CA PRO A 308 22.36 11.44 19.80
C PRO A 308 21.34 10.41 19.31
N GLY A 309 20.63 9.76 20.23
CA GLY A 309 19.59 8.78 19.90
C GLY A 309 18.42 9.34 19.09
N ASP A 310 18.11 10.64 19.22
CA ASP A 310 17.01 11.29 18.50
C ASP A 310 17.28 11.33 16.99
N PHE A 311 18.55 11.45 16.62
CA PHE A 311 19.04 11.56 15.23
C PHE A 311 19.27 10.18 14.59
N LEU A 312 19.17 9.08 15.31
CA LEU A 312 19.33 7.74 14.78
C LEU A 312 17.99 7.19 14.29
N GLY A 313 17.94 6.76 13.04
CA GLY A 313 16.79 6.12 12.45
C GLY A 313 16.72 4.62 12.74
N TYR A 314 15.75 3.96 12.14
CA TYR A 314 15.52 2.53 12.29
C TYR A 314 16.33 1.70 11.29
N VAL A 315 16.54 0.43 11.60
CA VAL A 315 16.93 -0.61 10.64
C VAL A 315 15.80 -1.61 10.55
N GLY A 316 15.30 -1.88 9.37
CA GLY A 316 14.21 -2.82 9.16
C GLY A 316 14.55 -3.92 8.17
N LYS A 317 13.87 -5.06 8.37
CA LYS A 317 13.95 -6.21 7.49
C LYS A 317 12.59 -6.85 7.34
N LYS A 318 12.19 -7.09 6.08
CA LYS A 318 10.97 -7.81 5.73
C LYS A 318 11.30 -8.97 4.80
N GLU A 319 10.63 -10.09 4.98
CA GLU A 319 10.73 -11.26 4.13
C GLU A 319 9.33 -11.82 3.92
N TRP A 320 8.92 -11.86 2.67
CA TRP A 320 7.56 -12.16 2.26
C TRP A 320 7.54 -13.20 1.14
N ALA A 321 6.73 -14.24 1.29
CA ALA A 321 6.47 -15.24 0.26
C ALA A 321 4.97 -15.38 0.02
N VAL A 322 4.57 -15.45 -1.25
CA VAL A 322 3.18 -15.71 -1.66
C VAL A 322 3.17 -16.94 -2.56
N HIS A 323 2.35 -17.91 -2.20
CA HIS A 323 2.09 -19.12 -2.97
C HIS A 323 0.63 -19.15 -3.36
N ASN A 324 0.35 -19.48 -4.60
CA ASN A 324 -1.02 -19.59 -5.10
C ASN A 324 -1.10 -20.74 -6.11
N LEU A 325 -2.11 -21.60 -5.95
CA LEU A 325 -2.44 -22.67 -6.89
C LEU A 325 -3.90 -22.52 -7.29
N ALA A 326 -4.16 -22.31 -8.57
CA ALA A 326 -5.49 -22.08 -9.13
C ALA A 326 -5.81 -23.09 -10.24
N TYR A 327 -7.00 -23.61 -10.22
CA TYR A 327 -7.59 -24.40 -11.30
C TYR A 327 -8.75 -23.63 -11.93
N ASP A 328 -8.69 -23.49 -13.24
CA ASP A 328 -9.69 -22.81 -14.06
C ASP A 328 -10.29 -23.79 -15.07
N ASP A 329 -11.62 -23.83 -15.17
CA ASP A 329 -12.38 -24.48 -16.24
C ASP A 329 -13.35 -23.46 -16.85
N LYS A 330 -12.90 -22.79 -17.92
CA LYS A 330 -13.63 -21.69 -18.57
C LYS A 330 -14.97 -22.16 -19.16
N LYS A 331 -14.98 -23.38 -19.76
CA LYS A 331 -16.17 -23.95 -20.37
C LYS A 331 -17.28 -24.20 -19.34
N ASN A 332 -16.94 -24.68 -18.16
CA ASN A 332 -17.87 -24.92 -17.08
C ASN A 332 -18.00 -23.75 -16.12
N GLN A 333 -17.32 -22.62 -16.37
CA GLN A 333 -17.27 -21.43 -15.53
C GLN A 333 -16.94 -21.78 -14.06
N PHE A 334 -15.97 -22.69 -13.87
CA PHE A 334 -15.53 -23.17 -12.55
C PHE A 334 -14.13 -22.68 -12.25
N HIS A 335 -13.96 -22.14 -11.05
CA HIS A 335 -12.67 -21.72 -10.51
C HIS A 335 -12.47 -22.26 -9.10
N ALA A 336 -11.28 -22.72 -8.80
CA ALA A 336 -10.87 -23.10 -7.44
C ALA A 336 -9.43 -22.68 -7.18
N ARG A 337 -9.17 -22.13 -6.01
CA ARG A 337 -7.86 -21.61 -5.63
C ARG A 337 -7.55 -21.91 -4.17
N ILE A 338 -6.28 -22.23 -3.91
CA ILE A 338 -5.72 -22.30 -2.56
C ILE A 338 -4.41 -21.53 -2.56
N GLY A 339 -4.16 -20.77 -1.50
CA GLY A 339 -2.93 -19.98 -1.41
C GLY A 339 -2.49 -19.67 0.01
N VAL A 340 -1.26 -19.21 0.12
CA VAL A 340 -0.63 -18.82 1.37
C VAL A 340 0.19 -17.56 1.15
N THR A 341 -0.05 -16.54 1.98
CA THR A 341 0.83 -15.40 2.17
C THR A 341 1.58 -15.61 3.47
N ASP A 342 2.90 -15.73 3.41
CA ASP A 342 3.78 -16.01 4.55
C ASP A 342 4.76 -14.85 4.75
N ILE A 343 4.49 -13.99 5.72
CA ILE A 343 5.36 -12.89 6.15
C ILE A 343 6.26 -13.42 7.27
N LYS A 344 7.41 -13.97 6.89
CA LYS A 344 8.35 -14.61 7.82
C LYS A 344 9.08 -13.61 8.70
N LYS A 345 9.38 -12.43 8.13
CA LYS A 345 10.01 -11.31 8.82
C LYS A 345 9.27 -10.04 8.43
N ASP A 346 8.80 -9.33 9.39
CA ASP A 346 8.36 -7.95 9.31
C ASP A 346 8.77 -7.32 10.61
N GLY A 347 9.80 -6.47 10.58
CA GLY A 347 10.29 -5.93 11.81
C GLY A 347 11.33 -4.85 11.63
N TYR A 348 11.52 -4.10 12.70
CA TYR A 348 12.49 -3.05 12.78
C TYR A 348 13.15 -2.99 14.15
N SER A 349 14.40 -2.57 14.15
CA SER A 349 15.14 -2.23 15.37
C SER A 349 15.19 -0.73 15.56
N SER A 350 15.27 -0.34 16.82
CA SER A 350 15.55 1.01 17.26
C SER A 350 16.66 0.98 18.30
N THR A 351 17.42 2.07 18.36
CA THR A 351 18.42 2.27 19.43
C THR A 351 17.75 2.45 20.79
N GLY A 352 18.41 2.01 21.86
CA GLY A 352 18.11 2.45 23.23
C GLY A 352 18.53 3.90 23.48
N GLY A 353 19.20 4.52 22.49
CA GLY A 353 19.72 5.87 22.52
C GLY A 353 21.02 6.01 23.33
N PRO A 354 22.11 6.50 22.75
CA PRO A 354 23.23 6.93 23.55
C PRO A 354 22.83 8.23 24.28
N GLU A 355 23.02 8.24 25.59
CA GLU A 355 22.83 9.43 26.43
C GLU A 355 24.13 10.28 26.51
N GLU A 356 25.23 9.74 25.99
CA GLU A 356 26.56 10.37 26.04
C GLU A 356 26.79 11.23 24.80
N THR A 357 27.73 12.19 24.94
CA THR A 357 28.17 13.02 23.83
C THR A 357 28.92 12.17 22.79
N ILE A 358 28.36 12.10 21.58
CA ILE A 358 28.95 11.39 20.44
C ILE A 358 29.14 12.39 19.30
N SER A 359 30.33 12.40 18.67
CA SER A 359 30.58 13.24 17.50
C SER A 359 29.74 12.81 16.29
N ALA A 360 29.49 13.73 15.34
CA ALA A 360 28.71 13.43 14.12
C ALA A 360 29.29 12.24 13.35
N GLY A 361 30.60 12.09 13.25
CA GLY A 361 31.26 10.99 12.55
C GLY A 361 31.13 9.65 13.27
N ASP A 362 31.04 9.66 14.60
CA ASP A 362 30.86 8.46 15.42
C ASP A 362 29.39 8.07 15.53
N LEU A 363 28.46 9.04 15.46
CA LEU A 363 27.03 8.79 15.49
C LEU A 363 26.60 7.83 14.37
N GLN A 364 27.13 7.99 13.17
CA GLN A 364 26.84 7.10 12.04
C GLN A 364 27.38 5.67 12.23
N LYS A 365 28.42 5.50 13.04
CA LYS A 365 29.04 4.21 13.34
C LYS A 365 28.49 3.57 14.62
N TRP A 366 27.82 4.34 15.47
CA TRP A 366 27.36 3.84 16.74
C TRP A 366 26.40 2.66 16.59
N ASN A 367 26.71 1.55 17.23
CA ASN A 367 25.99 0.29 17.15
C ASN A 367 25.84 -0.35 18.54
N GLY A 368 25.40 0.42 19.51
CA GLY A 368 25.16 -0.06 20.88
C GLY A 368 23.86 -0.80 21.04
N GLN A 369 23.41 -0.91 22.29
CA GLN A 369 22.19 -1.64 22.64
C GLN A 369 20.93 -1.02 22.02
N GLY A 370 19.94 -1.87 21.78
CA GLY A 370 18.64 -1.45 21.27
C GLY A 370 17.55 -2.49 21.45
N SER A 371 16.45 -2.28 20.78
CA SER A 371 15.32 -3.19 20.74
C SER A 371 14.93 -3.55 19.30
N LEU A 372 14.34 -4.73 19.15
CA LEU A 372 13.81 -5.23 17.88
C LEU A 372 12.37 -5.69 18.11
N SER A 373 11.47 -5.26 17.26
CA SER A 373 10.10 -5.77 17.18
C SER A 373 9.92 -6.55 15.90
N PHE A 374 9.47 -7.80 15.99
CA PHE A 374 9.10 -8.65 14.87
C PHE A 374 7.60 -8.94 14.90
N TYR A 375 6.99 -8.96 13.71
CA TYR A 375 5.56 -9.18 13.47
C TYR A 375 5.32 -10.23 12.38
N PRO A 376 5.84 -11.48 12.49
CA PRO A 376 5.53 -12.52 11.52
C PRO A 376 4.02 -12.77 11.49
N SER A 377 3.50 -12.99 10.30
CA SER A 377 2.08 -13.28 10.10
C SER A 377 1.90 -14.21 8.90
N LYS A 378 0.80 -14.96 8.92
CA LYS A 378 0.48 -15.90 7.84
C LYS A 378 -1.00 -15.86 7.53
N THR A 379 -1.33 -15.73 6.24
CA THR A 379 -2.69 -15.84 5.72
C THR A 379 -2.80 -17.06 4.83
N LYS A 380 -3.71 -17.98 5.15
CA LYS A 380 -4.11 -19.08 4.29
C LYS A 380 -5.48 -18.77 3.73
N ASP A 381 -5.68 -19.01 2.45
CA ASP A 381 -6.93 -18.67 1.77
C ASP A 381 -7.31 -19.77 0.79
N PHE A 382 -8.60 -20.09 0.75
CA PHE A 382 -9.24 -20.98 -0.23
C PHE A 382 -10.47 -20.28 -0.76
N ASP A 383 -10.68 -20.32 -2.07
CA ASP A 383 -11.89 -19.84 -2.73
C ASP A 383 -12.26 -20.80 -3.85
N MET A 384 -13.53 -21.15 -3.94
CA MET A 384 -14.07 -21.97 -5.02
C MET A 384 -15.42 -21.43 -5.44
N HIS A 385 -15.64 -21.29 -6.73
CA HIS A 385 -16.93 -20.88 -7.26
C HIS A 385 -17.22 -21.47 -8.63
N LYS A 386 -18.50 -21.50 -8.95
CA LYS A 386 -19.01 -21.88 -10.25
C LYS A 386 -20.15 -20.97 -10.67
N ALA A 387 -20.20 -20.64 -11.95
CA ALA A 387 -21.34 -19.97 -12.55
C ALA A 387 -22.11 -20.89 -13.50
N TRP A 388 -23.38 -20.59 -13.67
CA TRP A 388 -24.30 -21.29 -14.57
C TRP A 388 -25.17 -20.30 -15.32
N ASP A 389 -25.21 -20.39 -16.64
CA ASP A 389 -26.15 -19.63 -17.47
C ASP A 389 -27.46 -20.40 -17.63
N ILE A 390 -28.53 -19.83 -17.09
CA ILE A 390 -29.89 -20.44 -17.08
C ILE A 390 -30.87 -19.43 -17.65
N GLY A 391 -31.13 -19.50 -18.95
CA GLY A 391 -32.03 -18.57 -19.64
C GLY A 391 -31.49 -17.12 -19.60
N LYS A 392 -32.18 -16.25 -18.84
CA LYS A 392 -31.75 -14.85 -18.66
C LYS A 392 -30.94 -14.61 -17.36
N HIS A 393 -30.57 -15.67 -16.68
CA HIS A 393 -29.84 -15.63 -15.41
C HIS A 393 -28.43 -16.19 -15.55
N THR A 394 -27.46 -15.54 -14.95
CA THR A 394 -26.15 -16.12 -14.66
C THR A 394 -26.04 -16.23 -13.14
N LEU A 395 -26.19 -17.45 -12.63
CA LEU A 395 -26.05 -17.76 -11.21
C LEU A 395 -24.61 -18.08 -10.88
N LEU A 396 -24.07 -17.43 -9.86
CA LEU A 396 -22.75 -17.72 -9.30
C LEU A 396 -22.91 -18.19 -7.86
N ALA A 397 -22.38 -19.35 -7.52
CA ALA A 397 -22.30 -19.82 -6.14
C ALA A 397 -20.85 -20.19 -5.78
N GLY A 398 -20.47 -19.92 -4.55
CA GLY A 398 -19.13 -20.23 -4.10
C GLY A 398 -19.01 -20.36 -2.58
N MET A 399 -17.84 -20.85 -2.17
CA MET A 399 -17.41 -20.96 -0.77
C MET A 399 -15.98 -20.48 -0.63
N ALA A 400 -15.67 -19.95 0.55
CA ALA A 400 -14.33 -19.50 0.86
C ALA A 400 -13.96 -19.85 2.30
N TYR A 401 -12.67 -20.03 2.51
CA TYR A 401 -12.04 -20.16 3.84
C TYR A 401 -10.85 -19.24 3.90
N ARG A 402 -10.68 -18.52 5.01
CA ARG A 402 -9.49 -17.73 5.30
C ARG A 402 -9.08 -17.96 6.74
N SER A 403 -7.77 -18.06 6.98
CA SER A 403 -7.21 -18.08 8.31
C SER A 403 -6.00 -17.16 8.37
N GLU A 404 -5.97 -16.31 9.37
CA GLU A 404 -4.86 -15.40 9.64
C GLU A 404 -4.22 -15.74 10.98
N SER A 405 -2.91 -15.57 11.08
CA SER A 405 -2.16 -15.69 12.33
C SER A 405 -1.19 -14.54 12.46
N PHE A 406 -0.97 -14.13 13.68
CA PHE A 406 -0.07 -13.06 14.06
C PHE A 406 0.70 -13.45 15.31
N ASP A 407 2.01 -13.26 15.27
CA ASP A 407 2.89 -13.38 16.41
C ASP A 407 3.80 -12.15 16.48
N GLN A 408 3.85 -11.49 17.63
CA GLN A 408 4.81 -10.43 17.89
C GLN A 408 5.81 -10.92 18.91
N THR A 409 7.10 -10.70 18.65
CA THR A 409 8.13 -10.85 19.65
C THR A 409 8.99 -9.60 19.70
N ARG A 410 9.18 -9.08 20.91
CA ARG A 410 10.07 -7.96 21.18
C ARG A 410 11.34 -8.46 21.86
N TYR A 411 12.48 -8.02 21.33
CA TYR A 411 13.80 -8.41 21.81
C TYR A 411 14.59 -7.19 22.26
N THR A 412 15.48 -7.39 23.24
CA THR A 412 16.64 -6.53 23.42
C THR A 412 17.75 -7.02 22.50
N LEU A 413 18.53 -6.09 21.94
CA LEU A 413 19.70 -6.35 21.11
C LEU A 413 20.95 -5.80 21.77
N ASP A 414 22.09 -6.49 21.60
CA ASP A 414 23.39 -5.95 22.02
C ASP A 414 23.91 -4.90 21.03
N GLN A 415 23.52 -5.07 19.74
CA GLN A 415 23.84 -4.15 18.65
C GLN A 415 22.59 -3.91 17.80
N TRP A 416 22.00 -2.74 17.94
CA TRP A 416 20.72 -2.43 17.31
C TRP A 416 20.75 -2.44 15.77
N ARG A 417 21.91 -2.15 15.16
CA ARG A 417 22.07 -2.22 13.69
C ARG A 417 22.21 -3.65 13.17
N ASN A 418 22.51 -4.62 14.04
CA ASN A 418 22.61 -6.02 13.69
C ASN A 418 21.44 -6.81 14.31
N LEU A 419 20.43 -7.08 13.50
CA LEU A 419 19.17 -7.69 13.94
C LEU A 419 19.33 -9.14 14.45
N ASP A 420 20.49 -9.74 14.29
CA ASP A 420 20.76 -11.15 14.64
C ASP A 420 21.64 -11.32 15.87
N THR A 421 22.15 -10.23 16.49
CA THR A 421 23.07 -10.30 17.63
C THR A 421 22.34 -10.15 18.97
N GLY A 422 22.71 -11.03 19.93
CA GLY A 422 22.33 -10.88 21.34
C GLY A 422 20.84 -10.84 21.64
N LYS A 423 20.00 -11.43 20.77
CA LYS A 423 18.54 -11.40 20.90
C LYS A 423 18.08 -12.05 22.20
N ARG A 424 17.44 -11.28 23.06
CA ARG A 424 16.78 -11.75 24.27
C ARG A 424 15.32 -11.28 24.24
N ALA A 425 14.39 -12.20 24.05
CA ALA A 425 12.96 -11.90 24.06
C ALA A 425 12.54 -11.39 25.44
N PHE A 426 11.70 -10.37 25.48
CA PHE A 426 11.16 -9.84 26.72
C PHE A 426 9.63 -9.69 26.71
N GLU A 427 9.00 -9.72 25.53
CA GLU A 427 7.56 -9.57 25.37
C GLU A 427 7.08 -10.33 24.14
N LEU A 428 5.98 -11.07 24.26
CA LEU A 428 5.33 -11.82 23.19
C LEU A 428 3.84 -11.56 23.20
N HIS A 429 3.24 -11.43 22.02
CA HIS A 429 1.79 -11.36 21.83
C HIS A 429 1.42 -12.07 20.53
N GLY A 430 0.22 -12.60 20.48
CA GLY A 430 -0.25 -13.23 19.27
C GLY A 430 -1.64 -13.80 19.35
N GLY A 431 -2.11 -14.33 18.26
CA GLY A 431 -3.39 -14.98 18.13
C GLY A 431 -3.73 -15.27 16.68
N LYS A 432 -4.89 -15.86 16.50
CA LYS A 432 -5.38 -16.32 15.20
C LYS A 432 -6.83 -15.95 15.00
N ASP A 433 -7.20 -15.86 13.73
CA ASP A 433 -8.60 -15.93 13.32
C ASP A 433 -8.79 -16.88 12.14
N GLU A 434 -10.04 -17.27 11.95
CA GLU A 434 -10.48 -18.00 10.75
C GLU A 434 -11.89 -17.60 10.37
N SER A 435 -12.18 -17.68 9.08
CA SER A 435 -13.53 -17.48 8.55
C SER A 435 -13.92 -18.58 7.56
N TRP A 436 -15.19 -19.03 7.68
CA TRP A 436 -15.85 -19.87 6.70
C TRP A 436 -17.01 -19.11 6.08
N SER A 437 -17.14 -19.20 4.78
CA SER A 437 -18.09 -18.38 4.05
C SER A 437 -18.75 -19.13 2.91
N GLY A 438 -20.03 -18.77 2.66
CA GLY A 438 -20.74 -19.15 1.46
C GLY A 438 -21.37 -17.94 0.79
N TYR A 439 -21.37 -17.87 -0.53
CA TYR A 439 -21.95 -16.76 -1.27
C TYR A 439 -22.71 -17.20 -2.51
N LEU A 440 -23.71 -16.40 -2.87
CA LEU A 440 -24.57 -16.57 -4.03
C LEU A 440 -24.78 -15.23 -4.70
N GLN A 441 -24.72 -15.16 -6.02
CA GLN A 441 -25.05 -14.00 -6.83
C GLN A 441 -25.87 -14.43 -8.04
N ASP A 442 -26.89 -13.67 -8.38
CA ASP A 442 -27.63 -13.78 -9.63
C ASP A 442 -27.49 -12.51 -10.45
N LYS A 443 -27.10 -12.65 -11.70
CA LYS A 443 -27.19 -11.62 -12.72
C LYS A 443 -28.39 -11.94 -13.60
N TRP A 444 -29.46 -11.19 -13.44
CA TRP A 444 -30.69 -11.35 -14.20
C TRP A 444 -30.77 -10.29 -15.31
N GLN A 445 -30.74 -10.73 -16.57
CA GLN A 445 -31.05 -9.87 -17.73
C GLN A 445 -32.55 -9.69 -17.84
N ALA A 446 -33.13 -8.78 -17.04
CA ALA A 446 -34.58 -8.57 -16.93
C ALA A 446 -35.22 -8.15 -18.27
N THR A 447 -34.53 -7.23 -18.99
CA THR A 447 -34.85 -6.83 -20.36
C THR A 447 -33.56 -6.70 -21.19
N ASP A 448 -33.67 -6.43 -22.49
CA ASP A 448 -32.48 -6.20 -23.34
C ASP A 448 -31.61 -5.01 -22.87
N ARG A 449 -32.15 -4.14 -22.02
CA ARG A 449 -31.46 -2.94 -21.50
C ARG A 449 -31.25 -2.94 -20.00
N LEU A 450 -31.95 -3.77 -19.24
CA LEU A 450 -31.87 -3.79 -17.78
C LEU A 450 -31.29 -5.11 -17.31
N ALA A 451 -30.12 -5.03 -16.62
CA ALA A 451 -29.58 -6.10 -15.83
C ALA A 451 -29.68 -5.79 -14.34
N VAL A 452 -30.02 -6.81 -13.55
CA VAL A 452 -30.13 -6.75 -12.09
C VAL A 452 -29.12 -7.74 -11.50
N TYR A 453 -28.30 -7.29 -10.58
CA TYR A 453 -27.35 -8.12 -9.85
C TYR A 453 -27.79 -8.17 -8.39
N ALA A 454 -28.12 -9.35 -7.90
CA ALA A 454 -28.47 -9.58 -6.50
C ALA A 454 -27.50 -10.60 -5.90
N GLY A 455 -26.81 -10.22 -4.86
CA GLY A 455 -25.83 -11.06 -4.19
C GLY A 455 -26.01 -11.10 -2.68
N ILE A 456 -25.61 -12.20 -2.07
CA ILE A 456 -25.58 -12.35 -0.63
C ILE A 456 -24.41 -13.25 -0.25
N ARG A 457 -23.73 -12.90 0.85
CA ARG A 457 -22.70 -13.72 1.46
C ARG A 457 -22.93 -13.84 2.95
N PHE A 458 -22.65 -15.00 3.48
CA PHE A 458 -22.59 -15.30 4.90
C PHE A 458 -21.16 -15.63 5.28
N ASP A 459 -20.67 -14.98 6.33
CA ASP A 459 -19.36 -15.22 6.92
C ASP A 459 -19.49 -15.60 8.39
N ARG A 460 -18.80 -16.66 8.84
CA ARG A 460 -18.63 -17.03 10.24
C ARG A 460 -17.19 -16.93 10.60
N TYR A 461 -16.87 -16.01 11.51
CA TYR A 461 -15.53 -15.76 12.03
C TYR A 461 -15.34 -16.38 13.42
N LYS A 462 -14.12 -16.87 13.68
CA LYS A 462 -13.65 -17.30 14.98
C LYS A 462 -12.31 -16.67 15.26
N LYS A 463 -12.17 -15.98 16.41
CA LYS A 463 -10.90 -15.53 16.99
C LYS A 463 -10.49 -16.54 18.05
N TYR A 464 -9.21 -16.98 18.08
CA TYR A 464 -8.77 -18.03 18.97
C TYR A 464 -7.25 -18.01 19.20
N ASP A 465 -6.78 -18.80 20.16
CA ASP A 465 -5.38 -18.94 20.54
C ASP A 465 -4.71 -17.59 20.89
N GLY A 466 -5.47 -16.64 21.45
CA GLY A 466 -4.95 -15.34 21.85
C GLY A 466 -4.07 -15.42 23.10
N TYR A 467 -2.88 -14.78 23.08
CA TYR A 467 -1.95 -14.79 24.19
C TYR A 467 -1.14 -13.50 24.33
N GLY A 468 -0.61 -13.26 25.54
CA GLY A 468 0.39 -12.24 25.85
C GLY A 468 1.33 -12.74 26.94
N ALA A 469 2.63 -12.51 26.81
CA ALA A 469 3.64 -12.93 27.78
C ALA A 469 4.67 -11.83 28.03
N TYR A 470 4.89 -11.50 29.28
CA TYR A 470 5.86 -10.52 29.77
C TYR A 470 6.99 -11.25 30.50
N LEU A 471 8.03 -11.63 29.75
CA LEU A 471 9.08 -12.54 30.20
C LEU A 471 9.91 -11.95 31.37
N LYS A 472 10.06 -10.63 31.43
CA LYS A 472 10.77 -9.96 32.54
C LYS A 472 10.03 -10.04 33.86
N THR A 473 8.71 -10.09 33.82
CA THR A 473 7.86 -10.09 35.04
C THR A 473 7.22 -11.44 35.33
N GLY A 474 7.34 -12.39 34.37
CA GLY A 474 6.74 -13.73 34.47
C GLY A 474 5.22 -13.75 34.29
N VAL A 475 4.59 -12.63 33.91
CA VAL A 475 3.14 -12.55 33.71
C VAL A 475 2.77 -13.12 32.36
N ASN A 476 1.87 -14.10 32.35
CA ASN A 476 1.28 -14.66 31.12
C ASN A 476 -0.23 -14.41 31.12
N ARG A 477 -0.76 -14.16 29.91
CA ARG A 477 -2.19 -13.96 29.66
C ARG A 477 -2.64 -14.84 28.52
N THR A 478 -3.83 -15.37 28.63
CA THR A 478 -4.56 -16.01 27.53
C THR A 478 -5.90 -15.28 27.38
N TYR A 479 -6.41 -15.25 26.16
CA TYR A 479 -7.68 -14.59 25.84
C TYR A 479 -8.70 -15.64 25.43
N GLU A 480 -9.97 -15.43 25.79
CA GLU A 480 -11.05 -16.31 25.41
C GLU A 480 -11.29 -16.26 23.90
N ASP A 481 -11.70 -17.40 23.34
CA ASP A 481 -12.12 -17.50 21.95
C ASP A 481 -13.41 -16.70 21.72
N GLY A 482 -13.52 -16.05 20.57
CA GLY A 482 -14.71 -15.30 20.18
C GLY A 482 -15.23 -15.74 18.82
N THR A 483 -16.53 -15.74 18.65
CA THR A 483 -17.18 -16.04 17.33
C THR A 483 -18.21 -14.97 17.01
N TYR A 484 -18.27 -14.56 15.74
CA TYR A 484 -19.31 -13.68 15.22
C TYR A 484 -19.66 -14.07 13.80
N THR A 485 -20.80 -13.59 13.31
CA THR A 485 -21.31 -13.87 11.96
C THR A 485 -21.74 -12.59 11.31
N GLU A 486 -21.51 -12.49 10.00
CA GLU A 486 -21.88 -11.33 9.20
C GLU A 486 -22.58 -11.76 7.92
N TRP A 487 -23.52 -10.91 7.48
CA TRP A 487 -24.22 -11.04 6.22
C TRP A 487 -23.93 -9.84 5.34
N SER A 488 -23.53 -10.07 4.11
CA SER A 488 -23.18 -9.01 3.16
C SER A 488 -24.11 -9.08 1.92
N PRO A 489 -25.32 -8.51 1.97
CA PRO A 489 -26.19 -8.35 0.81
C PRO A 489 -25.67 -7.28 -0.13
N LYS A 490 -25.90 -7.46 -1.44
CA LYS A 490 -25.65 -6.49 -2.49
C LYS A 490 -26.76 -6.51 -3.53
N LEU A 491 -27.21 -5.34 -3.96
CA LEU A 491 -28.14 -5.16 -5.06
C LEU A 491 -27.60 -4.09 -6.00
N SER A 492 -27.49 -4.41 -7.28
CA SER A 492 -27.06 -3.43 -8.28
C SER A 492 -27.93 -3.51 -9.52
N LEU A 493 -28.17 -2.37 -10.13
CA LEU A 493 -28.94 -2.20 -11.36
C LEU A 493 -28.04 -1.61 -12.43
N GLU A 494 -28.12 -2.13 -13.63
CA GLU A 494 -27.44 -1.59 -14.81
C GLU A 494 -28.49 -1.36 -15.89
N TYR A 495 -28.53 -0.15 -16.43
CA TYR A 495 -29.46 0.21 -17.50
C TYR A 495 -28.73 0.76 -18.71
N ALA A 496 -28.78 0.02 -19.82
CA ALA A 496 -28.19 0.41 -21.09
C ALA A 496 -29.10 1.41 -21.82
N LEU A 497 -28.61 2.63 -21.98
CA LEU A 497 -29.22 3.68 -22.80
C LEU A 497 -28.71 3.60 -24.25
N PRO A 498 -29.42 4.25 -25.23
CA PRO A 498 -28.84 4.44 -26.56
C PRO A 498 -27.49 5.15 -26.55
N ASN A 499 -26.73 4.98 -27.64
CA ASN A 499 -25.45 5.65 -27.88
C ASN A 499 -24.39 5.30 -26.81
N ASP A 500 -24.21 4.02 -26.50
CA ASP A 500 -23.16 3.48 -25.64
C ASP A 500 -23.09 4.18 -24.27
N THR A 501 -24.25 4.39 -23.69
CA THR A 501 -24.39 5.01 -22.35
C THR A 501 -24.97 3.97 -21.41
N THR A 502 -24.34 3.76 -20.26
CA THR A 502 -24.82 2.89 -19.19
C THR A 502 -24.99 3.70 -17.92
N ILE A 503 -26.16 3.60 -17.29
CA ILE A 503 -26.41 4.12 -15.94
C ILE A 503 -26.43 2.92 -14.99
N PHE A 504 -25.84 3.08 -13.82
CA PHE A 504 -25.92 2.06 -12.77
C PHE A 504 -26.27 2.67 -11.42
N ALA A 505 -26.87 1.87 -10.58
CA ALA A 505 -27.06 2.14 -9.15
C ALA A 505 -26.72 0.90 -8.35
N SER A 506 -26.12 1.06 -7.19
CA SER A 506 -25.65 -0.04 -6.35
C SER A 506 -25.89 0.26 -4.87
N TYR A 507 -26.34 -0.72 -4.13
CA TYR A 507 -26.31 -0.80 -2.68
C TYR A 507 -25.53 -2.03 -2.26
N GLY A 508 -24.68 -1.90 -1.25
CA GLY A 508 -23.97 -3.03 -0.66
C GLY A 508 -23.67 -2.81 0.81
N HIS A 509 -23.88 -3.88 1.59
CA HIS A 509 -23.43 -3.96 2.97
C HIS A 509 -22.08 -4.68 3.02
N SER A 510 -21.14 -4.13 3.75
CA SER A 510 -19.78 -4.65 3.89
C SER A 510 -19.33 -4.56 5.35
N PHE A 511 -18.28 -5.30 5.69
CA PHE A 511 -17.72 -5.26 7.04
C PHE A 511 -16.19 -5.39 7.03
N THR A 512 -15.56 -4.87 8.09
CA THR A 512 -14.15 -5.08 8.38
C THR A 512 -13.99 -5.84 9.70
N PRO A 513 -13.41 -7.05 9.70
CA PRO A 513 -13.10 -7.77 10.91
C PRO A 513 -12.03 -6.99 11.72
N PRO A 514 -12.06 -7.04 13.06
CA PRO A 514 -11.00 -6.47 13.87
C PRO A 514 -9.65 -7.09 13.52
N ILE A 515 -8.62 -6.26 13.36
CA ILE A 515 -7.27 -6.74 13.07
C ILE A 515 -6.62 -7.36 14.31
N LEU A 516 -5.86 -8.44 14.14
CA LEU A 516 -5.27 -9.22 15.23
C LEU A 516 -4.40 -8.37 16.17
N TYR A 517 -3.74 -7.35 15.64
CA TYR A 517 -3.00 -6.36 16.40
C TYR A 517 -3.85 -5.62 17.45
N GLN A 518 -5.06 -5.16 17.08
CA GLN A 518 -5.97 -4.47 17.99
C GLN A 518 -6.56 -5.40 19.03
N VAL A 519 -6.72 -6.67 18.66
CA VAL A 519 -7.33 -7.72 19.49
C VAL A 519 -6.36 -8.22 20.56
N TYR A 520 -5.09 -8.48 20.22
CA TYR A 520 -4.18 -9.26 21.06
C TYR A 520 -2.91 -8.55 21.50
N ARG A 521 -2.59 -7.37 20.98
CA ARG A 521 -1.36 -6.69 21.34
C ARG A 521 -1.54 -5.68 22.44
N ASP A 522 -0.71 -5.77 23.49
CA ASP A 522 -0.44 -4.68 24.42
C ASP A 522 0.84 -3.94 23.98
N GLU A 523 0.89 -2.63 24.14
CA GLU A 523 2.07 -1.84 23.81
C GLU A 523 2.44 -0.88 24.92
N GLY A 524 3.70 -0.97 25.40
CA GLY A 524 4.22 -0.10 26.45
C GLY A 524 3.60 -0.31 27.83
N ALA A 525 2.72 -1.29 27.97
CA ALA A 525 2.07 -1.66 29.22
C ALA A 525 2.80 -2.86 29.86
N GLU A 526 3.96 -2.62 30.48
CA GLU A 526 4.65 -3.68 31.24
C GLU A 526 3.81 -4.06 32.45
N ILE A 527 3.16 -5.22 32.39
CA ILE A 527 2.33 -5.73 33.52
C ILE A 527 3.25 -6.40 34.54
N LYS A 528 3.13 -5.98 35.78
CA LYS A 528 3.87 -6.51 36.96
C LYS A 528 2.89 -7.09 37.96
N ASN A 529 3.30 -8.15 38.65
CA ASN A 529 2.59 -8.62 39.83
C ASN A 529 3.23 -8.00 41.07
N ILE A 530 2.48 -7.12 41.74
CA ILE A 530 2.89 -6.48 42.99
C ILE A 530 1.97 -6.98 44.11
N ASN A 531 2.49 -7.83 44.96
CA ASN A 531 1.76 -8.41 46.10
C ASN A 531 0.42 -9.08 45.70
N GLY A 532 0.42 -9.83 44.61
CA GLY A 532 -0.79 -10.49 44.10
C GLY A 532 -1.69 -9.62 43.18
N GLN A 533 -1.43 -8.32 43.12
CA GLN A 533 -2.17 -7.40 42.24
C GLN A 533 -1.39 -7.15 40.94
N LEU A 534 -2.00 -7.46 39.80
CA LEU A 534 -1.44 -7.06 38.49
C LEU A 534 -1.52 -5.54 38.35
N THR A 535 -0.41 -4.91 38.03
CA THR A 535 -0.26 -3.45 38.00
C THR A 535 0.54 -3.01 36.78
N VAL A 536 0.13 -1.87 36.17
CA VAL A 536 0.83 -1.16 35.12
C VAL A 536 1.16 0.25 35.60
N ASP A 537 2.43 0.59 35.66
CA ASP A 537 2.92 1.87 36.18
C ASP A 537 2.91 3.01 35.13
N LYS A 538 3.05 2.65 33.84
CA LYS A 538 3.03 3.59 32.71
C LYS A 538 1.74 3.42 31.92
N ARG A 539 1.25 4.50 31.30
CA ARG A 539 0.15 4.39 30.34
C ARG A 539 0.64 3.63 29.11
N GLY A 540 -0.07 2.62 28.70
CA GLY A 540 0.19 1.83 27.51
C GLY A 540 -1.07 1.57 26.71
N ALA A 541 -0.94 1.09 25.49
CA ALA A 541 -2.04 0.59 24.69
C ALA A 541 -2.35 -0.86 25.09
N LEU A 542 -3.63 -1.19 25.20
CA LEU A 542 -4.10 -2.50 25.61
C LEU A 542 -4.80 -3.22 24.46
N SER A 543 -4.63 -4.52 24.43
CA SER A 543 -5.42 -5.45 23.64
C SER A 543 -6.91 -5.36 23.98
N ASN A 544 -7.77 -5.63 23.00
CA ASN A 544 -9.21 -5.76 23.24
C ASN A 544 -9.78 -6.98 22.50
N PRO A 545 -9.86 -8.13 23.17
CA PRO A 545 -10.43 -9.35 22.60
C PRO A 545 -11.94 -9.25 22.29
N ASP A 546 -12.64 -8.27 22.89
CA ASP A 546 -14.09 -8.08 22.72
C ASP A 546 -14.47 -7.25 21.48
N LEU A 547 -13.48 -6.81 20.69
CA LEU A 547 -13.75 -6.08 19.45
C LEU A 547 -14.65 -6.86 18.50
N LYS A 548 -15.62 -6.15 17.92
CA LYS A 548 -16.56 -6.62 16.91
C LYS A 548 -16.20 -6.04 15.54
N PRO A 549 -16.71 -6.61 14.44
CA PRO A 549 -16.56 -5.99 13.12
C PRO A 549 -17.14 -4.58 13.07
N GLU A 550 -16.51 -3.73 12.28
CA GLU A 550 -17.13 -2.51 11.77
C GLU A 550 -18.02 -2.86 10.58
N THR A 551 -19.17 -2.22 10.43
CA THR A 551 -20.06 -2.43 9.29
C THR A 551 -20.27 -1.15 8.50
N THR A 552 -20.39 -1.27 7.18
CA THR A 552 -20.55 -0.13 6.27
C THR A 552 -21.62 -0.40 5.22
N ASP A 553 -22.58 0.49 5.14
CA ASP A 553 -23.57 0.55 4.06
C ASP A 553 -23.10 1.53 2.99
N THR A 554 -22.95 1.08 1.75
CA THR A 554 -22.49 1.90 0.62
C THR A 554 -23.57 2.01 -0.45
N TYR A 555 -23.83 3.24 -0.89
CA TYR A 555 -24.78 3.59 -1.96
C TYR A 555 -23.99 4.27 -3.08
N GLU A 556 -24.27 3.86 -4.33
CA GLU A 556 -23.62 4.43 -5.50
C GLU A 556 -24.63 4.66 -6.62
N ILE A 557 -24.41 5.71 -7.39
CA ILE A 557 -25.07 5.94 -8.68
C ILE A 557 -24.03 6.48 -9.65
N GLY A 558 -24.02 5.95 -10.87
CA GLY A 558 -23.04 6.40 -11.86
C GLY A 558 -23.53 6.28 -13.27
N VAL A 559 -22.80 6.95 -14.16
CA VAL A 559 -22.97 6.91 -15.60
C VAL A 559 -21.63 6.61 -16.26
N LYS A 560 -21.66 5.74 -17.26
CA LYS A 560 -20.53 5.42 -18.14
C LYS A 560 -20.96 5.69 -19.56
N LYS A 561 -20.10 6.35 -20.33
CA LYS A 561 -20.41 6.70 -21.70
C LYS A 561 -19.20 6.55 -22.59
N LYS A 562 -19.46 6.03 -23.78
CA LYS A 562 -18.47 5.95 -24.84
C LYS A 562 -18.95 6.76 -26.07
N TRP A 563 -18.03 7.48 -26.68
CA TRP A 563 -18.28 8.19 -27.93
C TRP A 563 -17.39 7.61 -29.02
N GLY A 564 -17.88 6.57 -29.68
CA GLY A 564 -17.12 5.77 -30.63
C GLY A 564 -15.87 5.17 -29.98
N ASP A 565 -14.81 4.97 -30.75
CA ASP A 565 -13.54 4.38 -30.28
C ASP A 565 -12.52 5.42 -29.80
N LYS A 566 -12.94 6.67 -29.59
CA LYS A 566 -12.03 7.76 -29.25
C LYS A 566 -12.18 8.29 -27.84
N THR A 567 -13.35 8.15 -27.24
CA THR A 567 -13.61 8.78 -25.96
C THR A 567 -14.39 7.83 -25.04
N SER A 568 -13.93 7.68 -23.83
CA SER A 568 -14.69 7.08 -22.73
C SER A 568 -14.71 8.02 -21.54
N ALA A 569 -15.84 8.07 -20.83
CA ALA A 569 -15.97 8.82 -19.60
C ALA A 569 -16.88 8.10 -18.63
N SER A 570 -16.59 8.21 -17.34
CA SER A 570 -17.45 7.75 -16.25
C SER A 570 -17.55 8.80 -15.16
N MET A 571 -18.71 8.83 -14.49
CA MET A 571 -18.94 9.66 -13.30
C MET A 571 -19.71 8.85 -12.29
N THR A 572 -19.26 8.85 -11.04
CA THR A 572 -19.89 8.09 -9.94
C THR A 572 -20.05 9.01 -8.74
N PHE A 573 -21.23 9.00 -8.15
CA PHE A 573 -21.53 9.56 -6.83
C PHE A 573 -21.62 8.40 -5.85
N TYR A 574 -21.04 8.56 -4.66
CA TYR A 574 -21.11 7.55 -3.61
C TYR A 574 -21.36 8.16 -2.24
N ARG A 575 -21.95 7.35 -1.36
CA ARG A 575 -22.08 7.60 0.07
C ARG A 575 -21.87 6.29 0.82
N ALA A 576 -21.04 6.31 1.86
CA ALA A 576 -20.77 5.17 2.72
C ALA A 576 -20.96 5.57 4.19
N GLU A 577 -21.72 4.77 4.93
CA GLU A 577 -22.03 4.98 6.34
C GLU A 577 -21.46 3.83 7.16
N THR A 578 -20.47 4.10 7.99
CA THR A 578 -19.83 3.11 8.86
C THR A 578 -20.37 3.22 10.27
N LYS A 579 -20.73 2.09 10.86
CA LYS A 579 -21.18 1.93 12.25
C LYS A 579 -20.22 1.05 13.02
N ASP A 580 -20.26 1.18 14.35
CA ASP A 580 -19.38 0.43 15.26
C ASP A 580 -17.90 0.59 14.92
N ALA A 581 -17.50 1.76 14.38
CA ALA A 581 -16.14 2.04 13.99
C ALA A 581 -15.18 1.85 15.17
N VAL A 582 -14.08 1.16 14.94
CA VAL A 582 -13.05 0.91 15.94
C VAL A 582 -12.22 2.16 16.14
N ARG A 583 -12.35 2.78 17.30
CA ARG A 583 -11.68 4.03 17.67
C ARG A 583 -10.75 3.86 18.86
N TYR A 584 -9.82 4.77 18.95
CA TYR A 584 -8.82 4.80 20.02
C TYR A 584 -9.42 5.50 21.25
N PHE A 585 -9.70 4.73 22.28
CA PHE A 585 -10.15 5.23 23.57
C PHE A 585 -8.95 5.50 24.49
N ALA A 586 -8.94 6.62 25.20
CA ALA A 586 -7.89 6.97 26.15
C ALA A 586 -8.48 7.41 27.49
N THR A 587 -7.92 6.90 28.59
CA THR A 587 -8.14 7.41 29.92
C THR A 587 -6.81 7.82 30.57
N TYR A 588 -6.83 8.87 31.34
CA TYR A 588 -5.64 9.46 31.98
C TYR A 588 -5.67 9.31 33.50
N SER A 589 -6.79 8.84 34.05
CA SER A 589 -6.98 8.62 35.50
C SER A 589 -6.65 7.19 35.90
N PRO A 590 -6.18 6.95 37.12
CA PRO A 590 -6.01 5.59 37.64
C PRO A 590 -7.30 4.79 37.48
N THR A 591 -7.18 3.57 36.95
CA THR A 591 -8.35 2.75 36.60
C THR A 591 -8.01 1.27 36.83
N ILE A 592 -8.99 0.47 37.24
CA ILE A 592 -8.89 -0.99 37.24
C ILE A 592 -9.73 -1.54 36.11
N LEU A 593 -9.11 -2.35 35.27
CA LEU A 593 -9.76 -3.03 34.13
C LEU A 593 -9.32 -4.49 34.12
N ASN A 594 -10.28 -5.42 34.08
CA ASN A 594 -10.02 -6.87 34.05
C ASN A 594 -9.04 -7.34 35.15
N GLY A 595 -9.18 -6.81 36.38
CA GLY A 595 -8.32 -7.15 37.52
C GLY A 595 -6.92 -6.54 37.50
N ILE A 596 -6.59 -5.70 36.51
CA ILE A 596 -5.31 -5.01 36.39
C ILE A 596 -5.45 -3.55 36.80
N SER A 597 -4.58 -3.07 37.67
CA SER A 597 -4.52 -1.68 38.13
C SER A 597 -3.62 -0.84 37.23
N TYR A 598 -4.18 0.11 36.50
CA TYR A 598 -3.49 1.06 35.66
C TYR A 598 -3.31 2.40 36.36
N LYS A 599 -2.12 2.67 36.88
CA LYS A 599 -1.85 3.86 37.70
C LYS A 599 -1.93 5.19 36.96
N LYS A 600 -1.70 5.19 35.64
CA LYS A 600 -1.71 6.39 34.77
C LYS A 600 -2.74 6.29 33.64
N GLY A 601 -3.80 5.47 33.84
CA GLY A 601 -4.75 5.18 32.78
C GLY A 601 -4.18 4.29 31.67
N PHE A 602 -4.94 4.11 30.62
CA PHE A 602 -4.59 3.28 29.46
C PHE A 602 -5.23 3.82 28.18
N THR A 603 -4.80 3.29 27.06
CA THR A 603 -5.44 3.45 25.77
C THR A 603 -5.86 2.10 25.22
N GLN A 604 -6.93 2.03 24.45
CA GLN A 604 -7.49 0.79 23.93
C GLN A 604 -8.33 1.05 22.68
N TYR A 605 -8.31 0.17 21.72
CA TYR A 605 -9.27 0.18 20.61
C TYR A 605 -10.65 -0.32 21.08
N ARG A 606 -11.72 0.37 20.71
CA ARG A 606 -13.11 0.05 21.04
C ARG A 606 -14.07 0.36 19.91
N ASN A 607 -15.17 -0.37 19.82
CA ASN A 607 -16.26 -0.09 18.89
C ASN A 607 -17.18 0.99 19.50
N PHE A 608 -17.10 2.23 19.04
CA PHE A 608 -17.98 3.31 19.54
C PHE A 608 -18.10 4.50 18.57
N GLY A 609 -17.63 4.40 17.36
CA GLY A 609 -17.64 5.50 16.41
C GLY A 609 -18.61 5.31 15.26
N GLU A 610 -18.95 6.41 14.60
CA GLU A 610 -19.63 6.45 13.32
C GLU A 610 -18.80 7.26 12.33
N ALA A 611 -18.83 6.88 11.06
CA ALA A 611 -18.21 7.68 10.00
C ALA A 611 -19.11 7.73 8.77
N SER A 612 -19.24 8.91 8.17
CA SER A 612 -19.94 9.14 6.92
C SER A 612 -18.96 9.65 5.88
N LYS A 613 -18.84 8.93 4.77
CA LYS A 613 -18.00 9.28 3.62
C LYS A 613 -18.88 9.51 2.40
N LYS A 614 -18.58 10.54 1.61
CA LYS A 614 -19.29 10.82 0.36
C LYS A 614 -18.34 11.44 -0.65
N GLY A 615 -18.63 11.21 -1.92
CA GLY A 615 -17.77 11.78 -2.96
C GLY A 615 -18.32 11.67 -4.37
N ILE A 616 -17.55 12.27 -5.27
CA ILE A 616 -17.76 12.27 -6.71
C ILE A 616 -16.46 11.84 -7.36
N GLU A 617 -16.52 10.87 -8.25
CA GLU A 617 -15.37 10.42 -9.07
C GLU A 617 -15.68 10.64 -10.54
N ILE A 618 -14.71 11.14 -11.28
CA ILE A 618 -14.76 11.31 -12.73
C ILE A 618 -13.50 10.71 -13.33
N GLU A 619 -13.67 9.86 -14.34
CA GLU A 619 -12.59 9.33 -15.17
C GLU A 619 -12.95 9.59 -16.63
N ALA A 620 -12.03 10.18 -17.39
CA ALA A 620 -12.20 10.39 -18.82
C ALA A 620 -10.91 10.14 -19.57
N LYS A 621 -11.02 9.47 -20.71
CA LYS A 621 -9.92 9.21 -21.65
C LYS A 621 -10.35 9.66 -23.06
N HIS A 622 -9.46 10.36 -23.77
CA HIS A 622 -9.75 10.85 -25.12
C HIS A 622 -8.57 10.67 -26.05
N LYS A 623 -8.82 10.07 -27.21
CA LYS A 623 -7.88 9.94 -28.32
C LYS A 623 -8.20 10.99 -29.38
N PHE A 624 -7.42 12.07 -29.45
CA PHE A 624 -7.61 13.15 -30.45
C PHE A 624 -7.37 12.64 -31.88
N ASN A 625 -6.31 11.87 -32.05
CA ASN A 625 -5.91 11.22 -33.28
C ASN A 625 -4.94 10.05 -32.94
N ASP A 626 -4.31 9.46 -33.96
CA ASP A 626 -3.41 8.31 -33.76
C ASP A 626 -2.12 8.65 -33.02
N ALA A 627 -1.79 9.94 -32.88
CA ALA A 627 -0.58 10.37 -32.20
C ALA A 627 -0.84 11.00 -30.81
N TRP A 628 -2.03 11.53 -30.54
CA TRP A 628 -2.33 12.27 -29.32
C TRP A 628 -3.48 11.67 -28.54
N SER A 629 -3.25 11.45 -27.29
CA SER A 629 -4.28 11.06 -26.32
C SER A 629 -4.16 11.85 -25.01
N SER A 630 -5.23 11.86 -24.22
CA SER A 630 -5.26 12.47 -22.89
C SER A 630 -6.16 11.71 -21.95
N TYR A 631 -5.92 11.89 -20.65
CA TYR A 631 -6.81 11.42 -19.60
C TYR A 631 -6.99 12.48 -18.51
N VAL A 632 -8.12 12.40 -17.80
CA VAL A 632 -8.44 13.18 -16.60
C VAL A 632 -9.10 12.27 -15.58
N ASN A 633 -8.56 12.24 -14.38
CA ASN A 633 -9.08 11.55 -13.23
C ASN A 633 -9.27 12.56 -12.10
N TYR A 634 -10.50 12.71 -11.62
CA TYR A 634 -10.84 13.65 -10.57
C TYR A 634 -11.67 12.96 -9.49
N ALA A 635 -11.37 13.26 -8.23
CA ALA A 635 -12.24 12.93 -7.10
C ALA A 635 -12.43 14.14 -6.20
N TRP A 636 -13.66 14.29 -5.74
CA TRP A 636 -14.02 15.12 -4.60
C TRP A 636 -14.49 14.19 -3.48
N GLU A 637 -13.93 14.35 -2.28
CA GLU A 637 -14.20 13.49 -1.15
C GLU A 637 -14.48 14.31 0.11
N SER A 638 -15.33 13.81 0.99
CA SER A 638 -15.60 14.38 2.30
C SER A 638 -15.91 13.28 3.29
N GLU A 639 -15.32 13.37 4.46
CA GLU A 639 -15.55 12.45 5.58
C GLU A 639 -15.91 13.23 6.84
N ASP A 640 -16.95 12.77 7.52
CA ASP A 640 -17.32 13.21 8.85
C ASP A 640 -17.20 12.03 9.81
N ILE A 641 -16.52 12.23 10.93
CA ILE A 641 -16.30 11.23 11.99
C ILE A 641 -16.98 11.75 13.26
N ASP A 642 -17.93 10.99 13.79
CA ASP A 642 -18.70 11.34 14.99
C ASP A 642 -19.31 12.75 14.89
N GLY A 643 -19.73 13.14 13.67
CA GLY A 643 -20.32 14.45 13.37
C GLY A 643 -19.32 15.58 13.15
N ALA A 644 -18.02 15.33 13.25
CA ALA A 644 -16.96 16.32 12.97
C ALA A 644 -16.28 16.05 11.63
N HIS A 645 -15.96 17.10 10.88
CA HIS A 645 -15.23 16.95 9.61
C HIS A 645 -13.82 16.41 9.83
N ASN A 646 -13.45 15.37 9.05
CA ASN A 646 -12.10 14.81 9.04
C ASN A 646 -11.22 15.55 8.03
N TYR A 647 -10.17 16.20 8.51
CA TYR A 647 -9.19 16.91 7.68
C TYR A 647 -8.02 16.04 7.22
N ASP A 648 -7.88 14.79 7.69
CA ASP A 648 -6.79 13.91 7.27
C ASP A 648 -6.96 13.37 5.83
N LEU A 649 -8.15 13.60 5.24
CA LEU A 649 -8.48 13.19 3.89
C LEU A 649 -8.36 14.37 2.91
N PRO A 650 -7.66 14.24 1.77
CA PRO A 650 -7.64 15.30 0.77
C PRO A 650 -9.01 15.44 0.13
N LYS A 651 -9.53 16.67 0.15
CA LYS A 651 -10.87 16.98 -0.38
C LYS A 651 -10.95 16.90 -1.90
N HIS A 652 -9.86 17.19 -2.58
CA HIS A 652 -9.75 17.17 -4.05
C HIS A 652 -8.49 16.43 -4.48
N LEU A 653 -8.68 15.47 -5.37
CA LEU A 653 -7.63 14.74 -6.08
C LEU A 653 -7.85 14.95 -7.56
N LEU A 654 -6.85 15.43 -8.28
CA LEU A 654 -6.90 15.60 -9.74
C LEU A 654 -5.62 15.05 -10.35
N HIS A 655 -5.77 14.16 -11.33
CA HIS A 655 -4.68 13.68 -12.17
C HIS A 655 -5.08 13.90 -13.61
N PHE A 656 -4.18 14.42 -14.40
CA PHE A 656 -4.41 14.54 -15.85
C PHE A 656 -3.09 14.37 -16.60
N GLY A 657 -3.18 13.88 -17.80
CA GLY A 657 -2.01 13.68 -18.64
C GLY A 657 -2.32 13.77 -20.11
N VAL A 658 -1.27 14.05 -20.86
CA VAL A 658 -1.26 14.09 -22.32
C VAL A 658 -0.13 13.20 -22.82
N GLU A 659 -0.46 12.33 -23.76
CA GLU A 659 0.48 11.43 -24.42
C GLU A 659 0.61 11.81 -25.88
N TYR A 660 1.86 11.81 -26.36
CA TYR A 660 2.21 11.90 -27.78
C TYR A 660 2.97 10.66 -28.19
N GLN A 661 2.36 9.85 -29.05
CA GLN A 661 2.96 8.63 -29.56
C GLN A 661 3.06 8.69 -31.08
N ARG A 662 4.24 8.70 -31.62
CA ARG A 662 4.46 8.69 -33.08
C ARG A 662 5.81 8.09 -33.46
N ASN A 663 5.81 7.13 -34.38
CA ASN A 663 7.01 6.44 -34.87
C ASN A 663 7.75 5.76 -33.69
N LYS A 664 8.97 6.23 -33.41
CA LYS A 664 9.84 5.72 -32.33
C LYS A 664 9.65 6.43 -30.99
N TRP A 665 8.84 7.49 -30.97
CA TRP A 665 8.68 8.36 -29.77
C TRP A 665 7.37 8.11 -29.08
N ASP A 666 7.45 8.03 -27.76
CA ASP A 666 6.31 8.07 -26.85
C ASP A 666 6.66 9.02 -25.72
N ILE A 667 5.96 10.15 -25.65
CA ILE A 667 6.19 11.22 -24.68
C ILE A 667 4.93 11.41 -23.87
N LEU A 668 5.07 11.34 -22.57
CA LEU A 668 3.99 11.46 -21.63
C LEU A 668 4.27 12.59 -20.64
N ALA A 669 3.37 13.53 -20.55
CA ALA A 669 3.37 14.56 -19.52
C ALA A 669 2.12 14.39 -18.65
N ASP A 670 2.30 14.24 -17.35
CA ASP A 670 1.20 14.13 -16.40
C ASP A 670 1.37 15.12 -15.25
N ALA A 671 0.25 15.48 -14.62
CA ALA A 671 0.23 16.35 -13.49
C ALA A 671 -0.77 15.87 -12.44
N GLN A 672 -0.42 16.10 -11.19
CA GLN A 672 -1.20 15.74 -10.03
C GLN A 672 -1.43 16.96 -9.14
N TYR A 673 -2.68 17.18 -8.74
CA TYR A 673 -3.07 18.10 -7.69
C TYR A 673 -3.72 17.34 -6.53
N VAL A 674 -3.26 17.61 -5.33
CA VAL A 674 -3.84 17.12 -4.07
C VAL A 674 -4.11 18.32 -3.19
N SER A 675 -5.35 18.46 -2.70
CA SER A 675 -5.71 19.52 -1.78
C SER A 675 -5.08 19.31 -0.40
N ALA A 676 -4.98 20.39 0.39
CA ALA A 676 -4.50 20.33 1.76
C ALA A 676 -5.32 19.35 2.63
N ARG A 677 -4.64 18.70 3.56
CA ARG A 677 -5.19 17.72 4.51
C ARG A 677 -5.01 18.22 5.95
N GLN A 678 -5.48 19.41 6.22
CA GLN A 678 -5.28 20.07 7.51
C GLN A 678 -6.45 20.99 7.85
N SER A 679 -6.60 21.26 9.16
CA SER A 679 -7.51 22.30 9.63
C SER A 679 -7.12 23.67 9.03
N PRO A 680 -8.09 24.53 8.71
CA PRO A 680 -7.82 25.87 8.17
C PRO A 680 -6.91 26.76 9.04
N ASP A 681 -6.82 26.46 10.34
CA ASP A 681 -6.03 27.24 11.31
C ASP A 681 -4.55 26.84 11.37
N VAL A 682 -4.11 25.87 10.58
CA VAL A 682 -2.71 25.41 10.56
C VAL A 682 -1.89 26.28 9.61
N ASP A 683 -0.71 26.70 10.06
CA ASP A 683 0.26 27.43 9.24
C ASP A 683 0.70 26.61 8.02
N THR A 684 0.65 27.22 6.85
CA THR A 684 1.06 26.60 5.58
C THR A 684 2.56 26.74 5.32
N GLY A 685 3.11 25.88 4.47
CA GLY A 685 4.52 25.94 4.06
C GLY A 685 5.52 25.45 5.10
N LYS A 686 5.06 24.81 6.17
CA LYS A 686 5.90 24.27 7.26
C LYS A 686 5.90 22.73 7.27
N TYR A 687 6.93 22.15 7.84
CA TYR A 687 6.99 20.70 8.08
C TYR A 687 5.74 20.23 8.86
N HIS A 688 5.13 19.14 8.45
CA HIS A 688 3.82 18.65 8.91
C HIS A 688 2.62 19.56 8.61
N SER A 689 2.74 20.51 7.70
CA SER A 689 1.59 21.35 7.32
C SER A 689 0.57 20.62 6.45
N GLU A 690 0.99 19.56 5.75
CA GLU A 690 0.14 18.79 4.83
C GLU A 690 -0.60 19.67 3.81
N ASP A 691 0.16 20.60 3.23
CA ASP A 691 -0.33 21.59 2.27
C ASP A 691 -0.84 20.97 0.98
N ALA A 692 -1.64 21.72 0.26
CA ALA A 692 -1.94 21.42 -1.12
C ALA A 692 -0.69 21.45 -1.99
N PHE A 693 -0.58 20.50 -2.90
CA PHE A 693 0.53 20.47 -3.84
C PHE A 693 0.06 20.20 -5.27
N PHE A 694 0.84 20.72 -6.22
CA PHE A 694 0.73 20.43 -7.63
C PHE A 694 2.11 20.03 -8.14
N ILE A 695 2.21 18.83 -8.70
CA ILE A 695 3.46 18.31 -9.29
C ILE A 695 3.20 17.88 -10.73
N THR A 696 4.24 18.01 -11.56
CA THR A 696 4.22 17.59 -12.96
C THR A 696 5.35 16.59 -13.17
N ASN A 697 5.08 15.54 -13.93
CA ASN A 697 6.04 14.51 -14.29
C ASN A 697 6.16 14.44 -15.82
N LEU A 698 7.30 13.95 -16.30
CA LEU A 698 7.56 13.77 -17.70
C LEU A 698 8.22 12.42 -17.93
N ALA A 699 7.64 11.60 -18.81
CA ALA A 699 8.26 10.37 -19.31
C ALA A 699 8.51 10.50 -20.81
N PHE A 700 9.70 10.14 -21.22
CA PHE A 700 10.18 10.24 -22.57
C PHE A 700 10.76 8.89 -22.98
N ASN A 701 10.08 8.22 -23.89
CA ASN A 701 10.41 6.88 -24.35
C ASN A 701 10.83 6.91 -25.80
N TYR A 702 11.93 6.23 -26.13
CA TYR A 702 12.46 6.10 -27.48
C TYR A 702 12.71 4.65 -27.84
N ASN A 703 11.99 4.14 -28.84
CA ASN A 703 12.20 2.80 -29.40
C ASN A 703 13.42 2.82 -30.29
N VAL A 704 14.58 2.41 -29.83
CA VAL A 704 15.84 2.34 -30.57
C VAL A 704 15.69 1.32 -31.68
N THR A 705 15.22 0.11 -31.31
CA THR A 705 14.77 -0.95 -32.23
C THR A 705 13.38 -1.44 -31.72
N PRO A 706 12.70 -2.36 -32.46
CA PRO A 706 11.47 -2.97 -31.96
C PRO A 706 11.65 -3.67 -30.59
N GLU A 707 12.84 -4.20 -30.32
CA GLU A 707 13.17 -4.95 -29.11
C GLU A 707 13.78 -4.06 -28.00
N ALA A 708 14.37 -2.90 -28.37
CA ALA A 708 15.11 -2.05 -27.43
C ALA A 708 14.47 -0.68 -27.26
N LYS A 709 14.17 -0.31 -26.02
CA LYS A 709 13.59 0.97 -25.62
C LYS A 709 14.47 1.68 -24.62
N LEU A 710 14.75 2.95 -24.86
CA LEU A 710 15.37 3.87 -23.92
C LEU A 710 14.28 4.76 -23.31
N GLN A 711 14.31 4.89 -21.98
CA GLN A 711 13.33 5.68 -21.23
C GLN A 711 14.05 6.71 -20.36
N PHE A 712 13.54 7.93 -20.33
CA PHE A 712 13.96 8.99 -19.44
C PHE A 712 12.73 9.55 -18.72
N THR A 713 12.76 9.57 -17.38
CA THR A 713 11.65 10.04 -16.58
C THR A 713 12.11 11.11 -15.62
N VAL A 714 11.33 12.19 -15.48
CA VAL A 714 11.50 13.24 -14.49
C VAL A 714 10.25 13.26 -13.62
N TYR A 715 10.42 13.01 -12.36
CA TYR A 715 9.36 13.18 -11.35
C TYR A 715 9.54 14.54 -10.68
N ASN A 716 8.43 15.25 -10.40
CA ASN A 716 8.42 16.59 -9.84
C ASN A 716 9.27 17.57 -10.67
N LEU A 717 8.93 17.71 -11.97
CA LEU A 717 9.68 18.48 -12.97
C LEU A 717 10.08 19.89 -12.52
N PHE A 718 9.20 20.58 -11.80
CA PHE A 718 9.42 21.96 -11.33
C PHE A 718 10.05 22.05 -9.94
N ASP A 719 10.50 20.94 -9.37
CA ASP A 719 11.18 20.86 -8.07
C ASP A 719 10.36 21.48 -6.93
N LYS A 720 9.07 21.22 -6.93
CA LYS A 720 8.17 21.74 -5.90
C LYS A 720 8.45 21.09 -4.56
N THR A 721 8.83 21.89 -3.58
CA THR A 721 8.90 21.45 -2.18
C THR A 721 7.48 21.45 -1.59
N PHE A 722 7.10 20.35 -0.94
CA PHE A 722 5.84 20.23 -0.21
C PHE A 722 6.00 19.24 0.95
N TYR A 723 5.12 19.41 1.92
CA TYR A 723 5.12 18.61 3.13
C TYR A 723 3.82 17.80 3.19
N ALA A 724 3.99 16.49 3.25
CA ALA A 724 2.96 15.58 3.76
C ALA A 724 3.29 15.31 5.24
N THR A 725 3.07 14.12 5.76
CA THR A 725 3.54 13.76 7.12
C THR A 725 5.06 13.96 7.26
N GLU A 726 5.81 13.80 6.18
CA GLU A 726 7.24 14.07 6.04
C GLU A 726 7.47 15.00 4.84
N ALA A 727 8.70 15.48 4.64
CA ALA A 727 9.06 16.20 3.44
C ALA A 727 9.06 15.25 2.23
N ALA A 728 8.35 15.62 1.17
CA ALA A 728 8.33 14.86 -0.06
C ALA A 728 9.69 14.93 -0.79
N SER A 729 9.92 13.95 -1.66
CA SER A 729 11.12 13.92 -2.50
C SER A 729 11.17 15.16 -3.41
N GLU A 730 12.35 15.75 -3.52
CA GLU A 730 12.69 16.74 -4.53
C GLU A 730 12.58 16.13 -5.93
N ARG A 731 12.86 16.93 -6.97
CA ARG A 731 12.91 16.44 -8.35
C ARG A 731 13.86 15.26 -8.50
N THR A 732 13.36 14.18 -9.12
CA THR A 732 14.16 12.98 -9.39
C THR A 732 14.18 12.65 -10.88
N TYR A 733 15.27 12.04 -11.31
CA TYR A 733 15.50 11.60 -12.69
C TYR A 733 15.74 10.10 -12.71
N THR A 734 15.24 9.43 -13.74
CA THR A 734 15.52 8.01 -14.00
C THR A 734 15.80 7.80 -15.49
N VAL A 735 16.83 7.02 -15.78
CA VAL A 735 17.14 6.52 -17.13
C VAL A 735 17.04 5.02 -17.10
N SER A 736 16.32 4.44 -18.05
CA SER A 736 16.13 2.98 -18.15
C SER A 736 16.38 2.50 -19.59
N LEU A 737 16.98 1.33 -19.71
CA LEU A 737 17.08 0.57 -20.93
C LEU A 737 16.25 -0.71 -20.76
N GLN A 738 15.28 -0.89 -21.63
CA GLN A 738 14.50 -2.13 -21.74
C GLN A 738 14.85 -2.85 -23.03
N TYR A 739 15.01 -4.17 -22.94
CA TYR A 739 15.23 -5.05 -24.08
C TYR A 739 14.32 -6.26 -23.97
N SER A 740 13.56 -6.54 -25.03
CA SER A 740 12.65 -7.68 -25.13
C SER A 740 13.08 -8.57 -26.31
N PHE A 741 13.02 -9.89 -26.18
CA PHE A 741 13.46 -10.85 -27.20
C PHE A 741 12.52 -12.05 -27.32
#